data_59e353166cbd0bccbae44f91460ce4db
#
_entry.id   59e353166cbd0bccbae44f91460ce4db
#
_cell.length_a   1.000
_cell.length_b   1.000
_cell.length_c   1.000
_cell.angle_alpha   90.00
_cell.angle_beta   90.00
_cell.angle_gamma   90.00
#
_symmetry.space_group_name_H-M   'P 1'
#
loop_
_entity.id
_entity.type
_entity.pdbx_description
1 polymer ?
#
loop_
_entity_poly.entity_id
_entity_poly.type
_entity_poly.pdbx_seq_one_letter_code
_entity_poly.pdbx_strand_id
1 'polypeptide(L)'
;DHIASSRTTEFADRFTGMDVVLNSLAGEFVDASLNVLRAGGRFVELGKTDIRDTDAVATEYPEVNYQAIDLTDFSPDMVGGMLAELAELFESGALSPLPTRAWDVRQSRDAFRYMAQARHVGKIVLTVPQQLDPEGTVLITGGTGGLGGLLARHLIDRHGIRHLTLVSRQGIAAPGAQELVEELTGLGAEVRVVACDVSDRNAVTDLIAGVPQQHPLTAVIHAAAVLDDGTITSLTPERIDTVMRPKADAAWYLHEATAGLDLAAFILFSSVAGVFGGAGVAGYAAANSVLDAMAQQCAARGEPIMSLAWGLWGDAGGMMGRLGQTDLVRFGRAGVRAMPAAEGLALFDLACRRPEAHLAPVGLELSRHNEPVLPLLRGLVSAGGRARPIARAGVQDGSGLAGRLVGLTADDQQRLLLDLVRGHVAPVLGHASAQDIEPDKAFRDMGFDSLTTVELRNRLAAATGLRLPATLAFDHPTASRLATHLRQRLTDTVEAVSVTPVTTAAVDEPIAIVGMGCRFPGGVESPEQLWTLLTGGIDATSAFPTQRGWDLTGDGFAQMGGFLHEAAEFDAGFFGISPREALAMDPQQRLLLETAWEALERTGIDPNTLKGSKTGVFMGGTGSGYDTVGGTAGDAEGYTLTGGASSVLSGRIAYVLGLEGPAITVDTACSSSLVALHLAAQALRSGECDLALAGGVTVMATPGVFAGFAMQGGLASDGRCKAFSVTADGVGLAEGAGLLAVERLSDARRNGHRVLAVVRGSAINQDGASNGLTAPNGPSQQRVIRQALASAGVTAADVDVVEAHGTGTRLGDPIEAQALLATYGQGRPADRPLWLGSLKSNIGHTQAAAGVAGVIKMVLAMRHGQLPPTLHVDEPTPEVDWSVGAVELLTEQQPWPVVDRPWRAGVSSFGISGTNAHVILEQAPELEPVSDAVVVPSVVPWVLSGRSGSALRGQARRLAAHVEADPELDPVDVGAALVST
;
A
#
# COMPACT_ATOMS: atom_id res chain seq x y z
N ASP A 1 30.79 -22.03 2.72
CA ASP A 1 29.58 -22.69 3.22
C ASP A 1 29.57 -22.88 4.74
N HIS A 2 30.50 -22.24 5.47
CA HIS A 2 30.61 -22.30 6.91
C HIS A 2 30.32 -20.89 7.43
N ILE A 3 29.00 -20.53 7.60
CA ILE A 3 28.53 -19.23 8.07
C ILE A 3 27.82 -19.42 9.42
N ALA A 4 28.13 -18.54 10.38
CA ALA A 4 27.44 -18.47 11.66
C ALA A 4 27.22 -17.01 12.05
N SER A 5 26.31 -16.77 13.01
CA SER A 5 26.05 -15.45 13.55
C SER A 5 27.25 -14.97 14.36
N SER A 6 27.70 -13.73 14.17
CA SER A 6 28.66 -13.03 15.03
C SER A 6 28.01 -12.31 16.20
N ARG A 7 26.70 -12.53 16.45
CA ARG A 7 25.94 -11.90 17.57
C ARG A 7 25.72 -12.87 18.74
N THR A 8 26.12 -14.14 18.59
CA THR A 8 26.11 -15.17 19.61
C THR A 8 27.41 -15.96 19.55
N THR A 9 27.83 -16.59 20.65
CA THR A 9 29.04 -17.40 20.73
C THR A 9 28.87 -18.83 20.17
N GLU A 10 27.70 -19.18 19.64
CA GLU A 10 27.39 -20.50 19.07
C GLU A 10 28.31 -20.93 17.93
N PHE A 11 28.96 -20.00 17.24
CA PHE A 11 29.95 -20.31 16.21
C PHE A 11 31.12 -21.13 16.78
N ALA A 12 31.44 -20.98 18.09
CA ALA A 12 32.53 -21.74 18.71
C ALA A 12 32.20 -23.24 18.82
N ASP A 13 30.93 -23.61 18.93
CA ASP A 13 30.50 -25.00 18.95
C ASP A 13 30.50 -25.63 17.52
N ARG A 14 30.31 -24.78 16.50
CA ARG A 14 30.22 -25.19 15.11
C ARG A 14 31.55 -25.27 14.38
N PHE A 15 32.49 -24.40 14.75
CA PHE A 15 33.79 -24.30 14.12
C PHE A 15 34.87 -24.72 15.10
N THR A 16 35.48 -25.84 14.89
CA THR A 16 36.58 -26.34 15.73
C THR A 16 37.76 -26.71 14.86
N GLY A 17 38.99 -26.58 15.44
CA GLY A 17 40.24 -26.99 14.76
C GLY A 17 40.68 -26.05 13.64
N MET A 18 40.34 -24.74 13.75
CA MET A 18 40.77 -23.72 12.77
C MET A 18 42.28 -23.48 12.81
N ASP A 19 42.87 -23.25 11.67
CA ASP A 19 44.30 -22.93 11.54
C ASP A 19 44.62 -21.47 11.87
N VAL A 20 43.73 -20.59 11.45
CA VAL A 20 43.86 -19.13 11.60
C VAL A 20 42.51 -18.52 11.93
N VAL A 21 42.48 -17.64 12.89
CA VAL A 21 41.36 -16.75 13.19
C VAL A 21 41.76 -15.30 12.98
N LEU A 22 41.03 -14.59 12.16
CA LEU A 22 41.08 -13.12 12.06
C LEU A 22 39.95 -12.56 12.91
N ASN A 23 40.26 -11.94 14.05
CA ASN A 23 39.24 -11.39 14.97
C ASN A 23 39.13 -9.88 14.82
N SER A 24 37.87 -9.40 14.93
CA SER A 24 37.52 -8.00 15.08
C SER A 24 36.37 -7.83 16.10
N LEU A 25 36.04 -8.89 16.83
CA LEU A 25 35.01 -8.92 17.87
C LEU A 25 35.64 -8.59 19.23
N ALA A 26 34.85 -8.26 20.23
CA ALA A 26 35.31 -7.90 21.57
C ALA A 26 34.53 -8.67 22.65
N GLY A 27 35.01 -8.64 23.92
CA GLY A 27 34.35 -9.30 25.04
C GLY A 27 34.41 -10.84 24.93
N GLU A 28 33.35 -11.51 25.34
CA GLU A 28 33.21 -12.98 25.31
C GLU A 28 33.47 -13.63 23.95
N PHE A 29 33.33 -12.88 22.87
CA PHE A 29 33.58 -13.38 21.53
C PHE A 29 35.08 -13.62 21.23
N VAL A 30 35.98 -12.89 21.92
CA VAL A 30 37.44 -13.13 21.80
C VAL A 30 37.78 -14.49 22.35
N ASP A 31 37.27 -14.84 23.53
CA ASP A 31 37.53 -16.12 24.20
C ASP A 31 36.88 -17.29 23.38
N ALA A 32 35.66 -17.08 22.91
CA ALA A 32 34.99 -18.01 22.00
C ALA A 32 35.78 -18.24 20.73
N SER A 33 36.39 -17.20 20.15
CA SER A 33 37.21 -17.27 18.94
C SER A 33 38.59 -17.89 19.17
N LEU A 34 39.17 -17.76 20.37
CA LEU A 34 40.39 -18.47 20.76
C LEU A 34 40.17 -19.97 20.87
N ASN A 35 39.00 -20.36 21.40
CA ASN A 35 38.64 -21.77 21.60
C ASN A 35 38.38 -22.56 20.30
N VAL A 36 38.17 -21.91 19.14
CA VAL A 36 37.98 -22.63 17.85
C VAL A 36 39.28 -23.03 17.21
N LEU A 37 40.42 -22.49 17.68
CA LEU A 37 41.75 -22.80 17.11
C LEU A 37 42.24 -24.18 17.51
N ARG A 38 42.94 -24.85 16.61
CA ARG A 38 43.69 -26.05 16.92
C ARG A 38 45.03 -25.71 17.59
N ALA A 39 45.68 -26.72 18.15
CA ALA A 39 47.06 -26.61 18.62
C ALA A 39 48.01 -26.11 17.51
N GLY A 40 48.78 -25.07 17.79
CA GLY A 40 49.64 -24.37 16.83
C GLY A 40 48.88 -23.37 15.94
N GLY A 41 47.60 -23.13 16.18
CA GLY A 41 46.82 -22.16 15.45
C GLY A 41 47.22 -20.70 15.70
N ARG A 42 46.87 -19.83 14.78
CA ARG A 42 47.22 -18.39 14.86
C ARG A 42 45.99 -17.56 15.05
N PHE A 43 46.01 -16.71 16.06
CA PHE A 43 44.98 -15.68 16.30
C PHE A 43 45.53 -14.31 15.91
N VAL A 44 44.88 -13.66 14.99
CA VAL A 44 45.26 -12.32 14.52
C VAL A 44 44.15 -11.36 14.96
N GLU A 45 44.46 -10.51 15.90
CA GLU A 45 43.56 -9.49 16.45
C GLU A 45 43.64 -8.20 15.61
N LEU A 46 42.54 -7.86 14.96
CA LEU A 46 42.38 -6.62 14.19
C LEU A 46 41.57 -5.57 14.94
N GLY A 47 40.86 -6.00 16.01
CA GLY A 47 40.05 -5.11 16.87
C GLY A 47 40.94 -4.23 17.74
N LYS A 48 40.51 -3.00 18.00
CA LYS A 48 41.28 -2.03 18.84
C LYS A 48 40.66 -1.82 20.21
N THR A 49 39.50 -2.41 20.49
CA THR A 49 38.75 -2.17 21.73
C THR A 49 38.98 -3.21 22.81
N ASP A 50 39.47 -4.40 22.47
CA ASP A 50 39.70 -5.49 23.41
C ASP A 50 40.93 -6.31 22.97
N ILE A 51 42.10 -5.65 23.00
CA ILE A 51 43.40 -6.30 22.76
C ILE A 51 43.81 -7.02 24.02
N ARG A 52 43.95 -8.33 23.96
CA ARG A 52 44.35 -9.13 25.11
C ARG A 52 45.85 -9.03 25.36
N ASP A 53 46.26 -9.12 26.61
CA ASP A 53 47.71 -9.23 26.98
C ASP A 53 48.26 -10.54 26.46
N THR A 54 49.35 -10.47 25.67
CA THR A 54 49.95 -11.63 24.95
C THR A 54 50.43 -12.69 25.93
N ASP A 55 50.99 -12.30 27.09
CA ASP A 55 51.51 -13.22 28.10
C ASP A 55 50.37 -13.90 28.87
N ALA A 56 49.24 -13.19 29.07
CA ALA A 56 48.03 -13.76 29.67
C ALA A 56 47.43 -14.81 28.72
N VAL A 57 47.28 -14.49 27.39
CA VAL A 57 46.76 -15.42 26.38
C VAL A 57 47.67 -16.63 26.27
N ALA A 58 49.05 -16.46 26.25
CA ALA A 58 49.98 -17.56 26.21
C ALA A 58 49.91 -18.47 27.43
N THR A 59 49.49 -17.94 28.60
CA THR A 59 49.28 -18.72 29.82
C THR A 59 48.00 -19.53 29.77
N GLU A 60 46.91 -18.97 29.25
CA GLU A 60 45.62 -19.62 29.21
C GLU A 60 45.47 -20.54 27.95
N TYR A 61 46.09 -20.15 26.84
CA TYR A 61 46.07 -20.86 25.57
C TYR A 61 47.51 -21.14 25.07
N PRO A 62 48.27 -21.98 25.72
CA PRO A 62 49.73 -22.13 25.49
C PRO A 62 50.11 -22.64 24.11
N GLU A 63 49.16 -23.19 23.38
CA GLU A 63 49.38 -23.71 22.03
C GLU A 63 48.86 -22.79 20.93
N VAL A 64 48.37 -21.58 21.26
CA VAL A 64 47.85 -20.58 20.32
C VAL A 64 48.87 -19.45 20.17
N ASN A 65 49.13 -19.06 18.93
CA ASN A 65 49.98 -17.90 18.64
C ASN A 65 49.08 -16.66 18.47
N TYR A 66 48.97 -15.83 19.53
CA TYR A 66 48.19 -14.59 19.52
C TYR A 66 49.05 -13.42 19.07
N GLN A 67 48.51 -12.62 18.12
CA GLN A 67 49.19 -11.42 17.64
C GLN A 67 48.12 -10.33 17.31
N ALA A 68 48.23 -9.17 18.01
CA ALA A 68 47.49 -7.98 17.62
C ALA A 68 48.22 -7.29 16.44
N ILE A 69 47.50 -6.79 15.48
CA ILE A 69 48.05 -6.15 14.26
C ILE A 69 47.43 -4.76 14.12
N ASP A 70 48.31 -3.74 14.04
CA ASP A 70 47.94 -2.41 13.55
C ASP A 70 48.74 -2.10 12.28
N LEU A 71 48.09 -1.62 11.23
CA LEU A 71 48.78 -1.22 10.01
C LEU A 71 49.79 -0.09 10.22
N THR A 72 49.64 0.70 11.28
CA THR A 72 50.56 1.76 11.64
C THR A 72 51.89 1.23 12.19
N ASP A 73 51.98 -0.04 12.57
CA ASP A 73 53.19 -0.71 13.06
C ASP A 73 54.11 -1.21 11.94
N PHE A 74 53.60 -1.19 10.72
CA PHE A 74 54.39 -1.62 9.57
C PHE A 74 55.15 -0.46 8.90
N SER A 75 56.30 -0.76 8.30
CA SER A 75 57.03 0.25 7.56
C SER A 75 56.27 0.70 6.30
N PRO A 76 56.39 1.97 5.89
CA PRO A 76 55.77 2.47 4.65
C PRO A 76 56.08 1.62 3.41
N ASP A 77 57.30 1.08 3.30
CA ASP A 77 57.69 0.23 2.16
C ASP A 77 56.94 -1.12 2.15
N MET A 78 56.69 -1.70 3.33
CA MET A 78 55.91 -2.92 3.47
C MET A 78 54.45 -2.71 3.13
N VAL A 79 53.82 -1.65 3.61
CA VAL A 79 52.47 -1.25 3.27
C VAL A 79 52.35 -0.95 1.78
N GLY A 80 53.35 -0.26 1.19
CA GLY A 80 53.42 0.01 -0.26
C GLY A 80 53.46 -1.27 -1.09
N GLY A 81 54.24 -2.28 -0.63
CA GLY A 81 54.28 -3.59 -1.28
C GLY A 81 52.94 -4.33 -1.26
N MET A 82 52.25 -4.32 -0.09
CA MET A 82 50.91 -4.91 0.03
C MET A 82 49.89 -4.23 -0.88
N LEU A 83 49.94 -2.91 -0.99
CA LEU A 83 49.03 -2.14 -1.86
C LEU A 83 49.28 -2.42 -3.32
N ALA A 84 50.58 -2.60 -3.74
CA ALA A 84 50.91 -2.95 -5.11
C ALA A 84 50.39 -4.35 -5.47
N GLU A 85 50.55 -5.33 -4.57
CA GLU A 85 50.00 -6.68 -4.78
C GLU A 85 48.47 -6.67 -4.86
N LEU A 86 47.77 -5.92 -4.01
CA LEU A 86 46.34 -5.76 -4.08
C LEU A 86 45.88 -5.11 -5.41
N ALA A 87 46.61 -4.11 -5.92
CA ALA A 87 46.30 -3.48 -7.20
C ALA A 87 46.37 -4.50 -8.35
N GLU A 88 47.44 -5.34 -8.40
CA GLU A 88 47.59 -6.40 -9.41
C GLU A 88 46.43 -7.42 -9.33
N LEU A 89 45.99 -7.78 -8.10
CA LEU A 89 44.87 -8.71 -7.92
C LEU A 89 43.53 -8.12 -8.38
N PHE A 90 43.33 -6.84 -8.20
CA PHE A 90 42.15 -6.14 -8.72
C PHE A 90 42.21 -5.98 -10.25
N GLU A 91 43.36 -5.60 -10.82
CA GLU A 91 43.56 -5.46 -12.26
C GLU A 91 43.37 -6.79 -13.00
N SER A 92 43.86 -7.88 -12.42
CA SER A 92 43.67 -9.24 -12.96
C SER A 92 42.25 -9.78 -12.81
N GLY A 93 41.41 -9.12 -12.05
CA GLY A 93 40.05 -9.59 -11.73
C GLY A 93 39.98 -10.74 -10.72
N ALA A 94 41.13 -11.10 -10.06
CA ALA A 94 41.15 -12.08 -8.99
C ALA A 94 40.42 -11.57 -7.73
N LEU A 95 40.42 -10.26 -7.51
CA LEU A 95 39.62 -9.60 -6.51
C LEU A 95 38.58 -8.65 -7.17
N SER A 96 37.42 -8.57 -6.60
CA SER A 96 36.41 -7.59 -6.98
C SER A 96 36.29 -6.52 -5.90
N PRO A 97 36.14 -5.22 -6.27
CA PRO A 97 35.90 -4.15 -5.30
C PRO A 97 34.66 -4.42 -4.44
N LEU A 98 34.70 -3.99 -3.19
CA LEU A 98 33.54 -4.05 -2.33
C LEU A 98 32.45 -3.17 -2.90
N PRO A 99 31.16 -3.54 -2.70
CA PRO A 99 30.05 -2.65 -3.03
C PRO A 99 30.27 -1.26 -2.42
N THR A 100 30.01 -0.23 -3.20
CA THR A 100 30.14 1.16 -2.75
C THR A 100 28.80 1.88 -2.86
N ARG A 101 28.56 2.81 -1.95
CA ARG A 101 27.48 3.77 -2.03
C ARG A 101 28.05 5.16 -1.85
N ALA A 102 27.83 6.01 -2.83
CA ALA A 102 28.34 7.37 -2.83
C ALA A 102 27.28 8.38 -2.35
N TRP A 103 27.77 9.44 -1.72
CA TRP A 103 27.03 10.66 -1.40
C TRP A 103 27.88 11.87 -1.81
N ASP A 104 27.22 12.90 -2.29
CA ASP A 104 27.89 14.19 -2.41
C ASP A 104 28.34 14.67 -1.01
N VAL A 105 29.52 15.28 -0.93
CA VAL A 105 30.08 15.76 0.35
C VAL A 105 29.14 16.74 1.06
N ARG A 106 28.31 17.46 0.31
CA ARG A 106 27.29 18.36 0.86
C ARG A 106 26.16 17.62 1.59
N GLN A 107 26.01 16.32 1.38
CA GLN A 107 25.10 15.40 2.07
C GLN A 107 25.81 14.52 3.11
N SER A 108 27.02 14.85 3.51
CA SER A 108 27.83 14.07 4.46
C SER A 108 27.07 13.71 5.75
N ARG A 109 26.21 14.61 6.25
CA ARG A 109 25.35 14.35 7.41
C ARG A 109 24.44 13.14 7.25
N ASP A 110 23.89 12.93 6.06
CA ASP A 110 23.03 11.78 5.77
C ASP A 110 23.85 10.51 5.56
N ALA A 111 25.03 10.62 4.95
CA ALA A 111 26.00 9.52 4.86
C ALA A 111 26.43 9.02 6.23
N PHE A 112 26.81 9.92 7.16
CA PHE A 112 27.15 9.56 8.54
C PHE A 112 25.97 8.97 9.32
N ARG A 113 24.75 9.48 9.12
CA ARG A 113 23.54 8.90 9.73
C ARG A 113 23.29 7.49 9.21
N TYR A 114 23.44 7.26 7.91
CA TYR A 114 23.31 5.95 7.31
C TYR A 114 24.34 4.95 7.83
N MET A 115 25.60 5.41 8.01
CA MET A 115 26.68 4.63 8.62
C MET A 115 26.39 4.31 10.10
N ALA A 116 25.98 5.30 10.89
CA ALA A 116 25.67 5.13 12.30
C ALA A 116 24.50 4.15 12.55
N GLN A 117 23.60 4.00 11.59
CA GLN A 117 22.51 3.02 11.64
C GLN A 117 22.94 1.61 11.19
N ALA A 118 24.23 1.39 10.89
CA ALA A 118 24.78 0.12 10.38
C ALA A 118 24.03 -0.45 9.15
N ARG A 119 23.50 0.44 8.30
CA ARG A 119 22.70 0.07 7.11
C ARG A 119 23.54 -0.20 5.86
N HIS A 120 24.83 0.17 5.90
CA HIS A 120 25.73 0.01 4.75
C HIS A 120 26.27 -1.42 4.64
N VAL A 121 26.42 -1.87 3.42
CA VAL A 121 27.18 -3.04 3.05
C VAL A 121 28.30 -2.56 2.12
N GLY A 122 29.56 -2.89 2.44
CA GLY A 122 30.72 -2.36 1.71
C GLY A 122 31.16 -0.98 2.20
N LYS A 123 31.42 -0.05 1.29
CA LYS A 123 32.03 1.25 1.56
C LYS A 123 31.07 2.41 1.31
N ILE A 124 31.15 3.42 2.17
CA ILE A 124 30.52 4.73 1.96
C ILE A 124 31.59 5.66 1.38
N VAL A 125 31.29 6.32 0.28
CA VAL A 125 32.19 7.25 -0.42
C VAL A 125 31.52 8.64 -0.43
N LEU A 126 32.30 9.67 -0.09
CA LEU A 126 31.91 11.06 -0.27
C LEU A 126 32.56 11.60 -1.53
N THR A 127 31.75 12.02 -2.52
CA THR A 127 32.23 12.66 -3.76
C THR A 127 32.30 14.17 -3.58
N VAL A 128 33.36 14.77 -4.12
CA VAL A 128 33.50 16.22 -4.18
C VAL A 128 33.11 16.68 -5.59
N PRO A 129 32.10 17.53 -5.74
CA PRO A 129 31.65 17.97 -7.07
C PRO A 129 32.72 18.82 -7.74
N GLN A 130 32.96 18.55 -9.01
CA GLN A 130 33.83 19.37 -9.85
C GLN A 130 33.08 20.57 -10.41
N GLN A 131 33.81 21.64 -10.71
CA GLN A 131 33.25 22.76 -11.47
C GLN A 131 33.43 22.52 -12.98
N LEU A 132 32.55 23.10 -13.80
CA LEU A 132 32.73 23.07 -15.26
C LEU A 132 34.06 23.73 -15.62
N ASP A 133 34.88 23.01 -16.39
CA ASP A 133 36.16 23.52 -16.86
C ASP A 133 35.98 24.43 -18.09
N PRO A 134 36.36 25.70 -18.02
CA PRO A 134 36.26 26.63 -19.17
C PRO A 134 37.03 26.18 -20.43
N GLU A 135 38.12 25.42 -20.25
CA GLU A 135 38.98 24.95 -21.37
C GLU A 135 38.58 23.52 -21.83
N GLY A 136 37.65 22.90 -21.11
CA GLY A 136 37.09 21.58 -21.48
C GLY A 136 35.91 21.76 -22.47
N THR A 137 35.61 20.68 -23.19
CA THR A 137 34.47 20.66 -24.12
C THR A 137 33.17 20.28 -23.37
N VAL A 138 32.11 21.08 -23.62
CA VAL A 138 30.76 20.74 -23.24
C VAL A 138 29.96 20.28 -24.46
N LEU A 139 29.39 19.08 -24.39
CA LEU A 139 28.57 18.48 -25.42
C LEU A 139 27.08 18.72 -25.10
N ILE A 140 26.32 19.25 -26.06
CA ILE A 140 24.89 19.52 -25.92
C ILE A 140 24.13 18.79 -27.02
N THR A 141 23.36 17.76 -26.70
CA THR A 141 22.44 17.14 -27.65
C THR A 141 21.17 17.97 -27.77
N GLY A 142 20.60 18.04 -28.97
CA GLY A 142 19.56 19.02 -29.25
C GLY A 142 20.07 20.45 -29.24
N GLY A 143 21.41 20.63 -29.36
CA GLY A 143 22.10 21.90 -29.20
C GLY A 143 21.77 23.00 -30.22
N THR A 144 21.28 22.61 -31.41
CA THR A 144 20.82 23.58 -32.46
C THR A 144 19.35 23.98 -32.26
N GLY A 145 18.66 23.43 -31.24
CA GLY A 145 17.28 23.82 -30.92
C GLY A 145 17.21 25.04 -30.00
N GLY A 146 16.02 25.61 -29.83
CA GLY A 146 15.83 26.81 -29.05
C GLY A 146 16.40 26.75 -27.63
N LEU A 147 16.12 25.68 -26.90
CA LEU A 147 16.60 25.49 -25.53
C LEU A 147 18.12 25.19 -25.49
N GLY A 148 18.61 24.38 -26.43
CA GLY A 148 20.04 24.08 -26.55
C GLY A 148 20.85 25.34 -26.86
N GLY A 149 20.35 26.22 -27.75
CA GLY A 149 20.98 27.51 -28.06
C GLY A 149 21.00 28.50 -26.89
N LEU A 150 19.92 28.56 -26.11
CA LEU A 150 19.85 29.35 -24.86
C LEU A 150 20.91 28.90 -23.85
N LEU A 151 21.03 27.57 -23.66
CA LEU A 151 22.03 27.00 -22.77
C LEU A 151 23.44 27.24 -23.24
N ALA A 152 23.72 27.08 -24.55
CA ALA A 152 25.03 27.33 -25.12
C ALA A 152 25.52 28.79 -24.86
N ARG A 153 24.62 29.77 -25.07
CA ARG A 153 24.91 31.20 -24.73
C ARG A 153 25.22 31.37 -23.25
N HIS A 154 24.37 30.80 -22.40
CA HIS A 154 24.50 30.92 -20.95
C HIS A 154 25.80 30.30 -20.42
N LEU A 155 26.20 29.13 -20.95
CA LEU A 155 27.45 28.47 -20.58
C LEU A 155 28.67 29.33 -20.95
N ILE A 156 28.66 30.01 -22.13
CA ILE A 156 29.73 30.92 -22.52
C ILE A 156 29.72 32.14 -21.58
N ASP A 157 28.58 32.82 -21.45
CA ASP A 157 28.50 34.11 -20.76
C ASP A 157 28.69 33.97 -19.25
N ARG A 158 28.15 32.94 -18.65
CA ARG A 158 28.08 32.79 -17.19
C ARG A 158 29.12 31.84 -16.61
N HIS A 159 29.45 30.77 -17.35
CA HIS A 159 30.40 29.73 -16.92
C HIS A 159 31.74 29.84 -17.63
N GLY A 160 31.89 30.71 -18.62
CA GLY A 160 33.13 30.99 -19.34
C GLY A 160 33.58 29.84 -20.27
N ILE A 161 32.67 28.90 -20.63
CA ILE A 161 32.98 27.76 -21.49
C ILE A 161 33.47 28.27 -22.88
N ARG A 162 34.59 27.69 -23.33
CA ARG A 162 35.21 28.10 -24.59
C ARG A 162 35.04 27.09 -25.72
N HIS A 163 34.76 25.85 -25.42
CA HIS A 163 34.63 24.74 -26.37
C HIS A 163 33.28 24.09 -26.28
N LEU A 164 32.49 24.12 -27.35
CA LEU A 164 31.15 23.57 -27.41
C LEU A 164 31.01 22.57 -28.57
N THR A 165 30.41 21.40 -28.29
CA THR A 165 29.96 20.48 -29.32
C THR A 165 28.45 20.42 -29.31
N LEU A 166 27.80 21.02 -30.31
CA LEU A 166 26.36 21.03 -30.49
C LEU A 166 25.96 19.88 -31.41
N VAL A 167 25.03 19.03 -30.94
CA VAL A 167 24.65 17.84 -31.65
C VAL A 167 23.17 17.88 -32.05
N SER A 168 22.88 17.60 -33.30
CA SER A 168 21.54 17.39 -33.81
C SER A 168 21.53 16.46 -35.02
N ARG A 169 20.40 15.90 -35.40
CA ARG A 169 20.30 14.98 -36.54
C ARG A 169 20.69 15.60 -37.86
N GLN A 170 20.45 16.91 -38.06
CA GLN A 170 20.75 17.64 -39.29
C GLN A 170 22.10 18.41 -39.21
N GLY A 171 22.74 18.41 -38.04
CA GLY A 171 23.99 19.14 -37.86
C GLY A 171 23.84 20.64 -38.23
N ILE A 172 24.81 21.13 -38.98
CA ILE A 172 24.84 22.54 -39.45
C ILE A 172 23.73 22.88 -40.44
N ALA A 173 23.10 21.88 -41.06
CA ALA A 173 21.96 22.08 -41.95
C ALA A 173 20.63 22.32 -41.19
N ALA A 174 20.63 22.23 -39.86
CA ALA A 174 19.45 22.52 -39.06
C ALA A 174 19.09 24.03 -39.19
N PRO A 175 17.78 24.35 -39.25
CA PRO A 175 17.35 25.75 -39.35
C PRO A 175 17.89 26.61 -38.20
N GLY A 176 18.56 27.74 -38.53
CA GLY A 176 19.15 28.68 -37.56
C GLY A 176 20.49 28.20 -36.94
N ALA A 177 21.03 27.02 -37.36
CA ALA A 177 22.26 26.50 -36.80
C ALA A 177 23.49 27.35 -37.18
N GLN A 178 23.52 27.87 -38.42
CA GLN A 178 24.63 28.68 -38.88
C GLN A 178 24.68 30.03 -38.13
N GLU A 179 23.53 30.68 -37.97
CA GLU A 179 23.41 31.94 -37.22
C GLU A 179 23.80 31.75 -35.74
N LEU A 180 23.38 30.63 -35.15
CA LEU A 180 23.76 30.29 -33.78
C LEU A 180 25.27 30.12 -33.63
N VAL A 181 25.95 29.44 -34.57
CA VAL A 181 27.42 29.25 -34.54
C VAL A 181 28.12 30.62 -34.68
N GLU A 182 27.67 31.47 -35.60
CA GLU A 182 28.26 32.82 -35.80
C GLU A 182 28.12 33.67 -34.53
N GLU A 183 26.95 33.61 -33.88
CA GLU A 183 26.68 34.31 -32.63
C GLU A 183 27.57 33.79 -31.49
N LEU A 184 27.62 32.47 -31.24
CA LEU A 184 28.40 31.85 -30.16
C LEU A 184 29.91 32.07 -30.37
N THR A 185 30.37 32.04 -31.64
CA THR A 185 31.76 32.34 -31.99
C THR A 185 32.06 33.82 -31.72
N GLY A 186 31.09 34.70 -31.99
CA GLY A 186 31.21 36.14 -31.66
C GLY A 186 31.32 36.39 -30.15
N LEU A 187 30.79 35.49 -29.30
CA LEU A 187 30.93 35.51 -27.84
C LEU A 187 32.28 34.92 -27.37
N GLY A 188 33.13 34.43 -28.30
CA GLY A 188 34.48 33.96 -28.03
C GLY A 188 34.61 32.50 -27.74
N ALA A 189 33.65 31.65 -28.15
CA ALA A 189 33.71 30.19 -28.03
C ALA A 189 34.05 29.55 -29.38
N GLU A 190 34.77 28.43 -29.35
CA GLU A 190 34.93 27.51 -30.46
C GLU A 190 33.74 26.52 -30.45
N VAL A 191 32.95 26.57 -31.55
CA VAL A 191 31.69 25.78 -31.63
C VAL A 191 31.78 24.79 -32.78
N ARG A 192 31.64 23.54 -32.45
CA ARG A 192 31.56 22.46 -33.40
C ARG A 192 30.10 21.96 -33.47
N VAL A 193 29.52 21.93 -34.67
CA VAL A 193 28.18 21.35 -34.87
C VAL A 193 28.32 20.01 -35.57
N VAL A 194 27.79 18.94 -34.97
CA VAL A 194 27.88 17.57 -35.45
C VAL A 194 26.49 17.03 -35.79
N ALA A 195 26.38 16.46 -37.01
CA ALA A 195 25.22 15.69 -37.41
C ALA A 195 25.33 14.26 -36.83
N CYS A 196 24.45 13.95 -35.84
CA CYS A 196 24.45 12.64 -35.22
C CYS A 196 23.03 12.29 -34.75
N ASP A 197 22.58 11.08 -35.07
CA ASP A 197 21.40 10.51 -34.45
C ASP A 197 21.83 9.84 -33.14
N VAL A 198 21.55 10.49 -32.02
CA VAL A 198 21.91 9.98 -30.69
C VAL A 198 21.15 8.73 -30.29
N SER A 199 20.15 8.30 -31.06
CA SER A 199 19.47 7.00 -30.89
C SER A 199 20.24 5.82 -31.53
N ASP A 200 21.37 6.10 -32.18
CA ASP A 200 22.30 5.09 -32.71
C ASP A 200 23.55 5.02 -31.81
N ARG A 201 23.75 3.88 -31.18
CA ARG A 201 24.84 3.62 -30.24
C ARG A 201 26.24 3.80 -30.88
N ASN A 202 26.42 3.34 -32.12
CA ASN A 202 27.67 3.48 -32.82
C ASN A 202 27.96 4.94 -33.16
N ALA A 203 26.96 5.68 -33.64
CA ALA A 203 27.10 7.09 -33.93
C ALA A 203 27.45 7.92 -32.66
N VAL A 204 26.92 7.55 -31.50
CA VAL A 204 27.30 8.16 -30.22
C VAL A 204 28.73 7.86 -29.85
N THR A 205 29.20 6.60 -30.04
CA THR A 205 30.58 6.20 -29.78
C THR A 205 31.56 7.01 -30.65
N ASP A 206 31.24 7.13 -31.95
CA ASP A 206 32.06 7.93 -32.90
C ASP A 206 32.04 9.42 -32.55
N LEU A 207 30.91 9.95 -32.11
CA LEU A 207 30.75 11.34 -31.66
C LEU A 207 31.71 11.65 -30.49
N ILE A 208 31.72 10.79 -29.46
CA ILE A 208 32.57 10.98 -28.28
C ILE A 208 34.05 10.81 -28.63
N ALA A 209 34.41 9.79 -29.43
CA ALA A 209 35.75 9.59 -29.90
C ALA A 209 36.28 10.77 -30.77
N GLY A 210 35.38 11.48 -31.41
CA GLY A 210 35.71 12.65 -32.25
C GLY A 210 35.94 13.96 -31.47
N VAL A 211 35.83 13.99 -30.14
CA VAL A 211 36.14 15.18 -29.34
C VAL A 211 37.68 15.41 -29.30
N PRO A 212 38.15 16.62 -29.54
CA PRO A 212 39.61 16.93 -29.57
C PRO A 212 40.27 16.64 -28.20
N GLN A 213 41.35 15.89 -28.17
CA GLN A 213 42.12 15.58 -26.95
C GLN A 213 42.69 16.82 -26.24
N GLN A 214 42.93 17.93 -26.97
CA GLN A 214 43.42 19.19 -26.40
C GLN A 214 42.38 19.90 -25.57
N HIS A 215 41.09 19.63 -25.84
CA HIS A 215 39.94 20.16 -25.11
C HIS A 215 39.04 18.99 -24.80
N PRO A 216 39.38 18.17 -23.77
CA PRO A 216 38.67 16.93 -23.47
C PRO A 216 37.23 17.18 -23.11
N LEU A 217 36.37 16.19 -23.33
CA LEU A 217 34.96 16.24 -22.92
C LEU A 217 34.89 16.27 -21.40
N THR A 218 34.34 17.37 -20.85
CA THR A 218 34.19 17.54 -19.39
C THR A 218 32.78 17.62 -18.94
N ALA A 219 31.82 17.87 -19.86
CA ALA A 219 30.40 17.83 -19.50
C ALA A 219 29.51 17.38 -20.67
N VAL A 220 28.42 16.71 -20.34
CA VAL A 220 27.36 16.32 -21.27
C VAL A 220 26.04 16.90 -20.82
N ILE A 221 25.33 17.56 -21.72
CA ILE A 221 23.96 18.03 -21.51
C ILE A 221 23.05 17.36 -22.54
N HIS A 222 22.22 16.44 -22.10
CA HIS A 222 21.29 15.75 -22.98
C HIS A 222 19.91 16.42 -22.98
N ALA A 223 19.66 17.24 -23.99
CA ALA A 223 18.41 17.98 -24.18
C ALA A 223 17.63 17.56 -25.45
N ALA A 224 18.11 16.55 -26.19
CA ALA A 224 17.38 16.00 -27.33
C ALA A 224 16.08 15.32 -26.90
N ALA A 225 14.99 15.61 -27.63
CA ALA A 225 13.69 14.98 -27.37
C ALA A 225 12.81 15.02 -28.63
N VAL A 226 11.86 14.10 -28.71
CA VAL A 226 10.79 14.06 -29.68
C VAL A 226 9.47 13.91 -28.90
N LEU A 227 8.42 14.60 -29.35
CA LEU A 227 7.05 14.45 -28.83
C LEU A 227 6.22 13.63 -29.83
N ASP A 228 5.54 12.62 -29.33
CA ASP A 228 4.46 11.90 -30.02
C ASP A 228 3.36 11.61 -29.00
N ASP A 229 2.54 12.65 -28.78
CA ASP A 229 1.49 12.64 -27.76
C ASP A 229 0.27 11.88 -28.23
N GLY A 230 -0.40 11.18 -27.30
CA GLY A 230 -1.61 10.42 -27.57
C GLY A 230 -2.21 9.82 -26.31
N THR A 231 -3.49 9.46 -26.38
CA THR A 231 -4.12 8.70 -25.29
C THR A 231 -3.48 7.33 -25.17
N ILE A 232 -3.51 6.74 -23.97
CA ILE A 232 -2.90 5.42 -23.70
C ILE A 232 -3.41 4.32 -24.65
N THR A 233 -4.67 4.42 -25.06
CA THR A 233 -5.31 3.50 -26.03
C THR A 233 -4.86 3.70 -27.47
N SER A 234 -4.22 4.81 -27.80
CA SER A 234 -3.70 5.13 -29.15
C SER A 234 -2.17 4.96 -29.25
N LEU A 235 -1.51 4.56 -28.17
CA LEU A 235 -0.08 4.29 -28.18
C LEU A 235 0.17 2.92 -28.81
N THR A 236 1.10 2.89 -29.76
CA THR A 236 1.67 1.67 -30.31
C THR A 236 3.14 1.54 -29.89
N PRO A 237 3.75 0.35 -29.99
CA PRO A 237 5.18 0.18 -29.72
C PRO A 237 6.04 1.17 -30.52
N GLU A 238 5.75 1.40 -31.79
CA GLU A 238 6.51 2.30 -32.66
C GLU A 238 6.41 3.77 -32.22
N ARG A 239 5.26 4.19 -31.70
CA ARG A 239 5.08 5.52 -31.13
C ARG A 239 5.85 5.68 -29.83
N ILE A 240 5.84 4.67 -29.00
CA ILE A 240 6.62 4.63 -27.76
C ILE A 240 8.12 4.71 -28.11
N ASP A 241 8.61 3.91 -29.07
CA ASP A 241 9.99 3.90 -29.53
C ASP A 241 10.42 5.25 -30.09
N THR A 242 9.53 5.91 -30.82
CA THR A 242 9.79 7.27 -31.39
C THR A 242 10.17 8.27 -30.31
N VAL A 243 9.61 8.16 -29.11
CA VAL A 243 9.87 9.04 -27.97
C VAL A 243 11.02 8.51 -27.09
N MET A 244 11.05 7.19 -26.84
CA MET A 244 12.02 6.55 -25.94
C MET A 244 13.44 6.59 -26.49
N ARG A 245 13.64 6.22 -27.74
CA ARG A 245 14.98 6.07 -28.34
C ARG A 245 15.82 7.36 -28.31
N PRO A 246 15.34 8.54 -28.80
CA PRO A 246 16.14 9.74 -28.79
C PRO A 246 16.32 10.37 -27.40
N LYS A 247 15.61 9.89 -26.38
CA LYS A 247 15.62 10.42 -25.03
C LYS A 247 16.21 9.46 -24.01
N ALA A 248 15.61 8.29 -23.82
CA ALA A 248 16.05 7.31 -22.83
C ALA A 248 17.24 6.47 -23.30
N ASP A 249 17.14 5.86 -24.49
CA ASP A 249 18.24 5.02 -25.01
C ASP A 249 19.47 5.89 -25.32
N ALA A 250 19.28 7.09 -25.87
CA ALA A 250 20.36 8.01 -26.12
C ALA A 250 21.10 8.44 -24.85
N ALA A 251 20.39 8.64 -23.73
CA ALA A 251 21.02 8.94 -22.45
C ALA A 251 21.92 7.78 -21.98
N TRP A 252 21.49 6.52 -22.13
CA TRP A 252 22.29 5.35 -21.82
C TRP A 252 23.50 5.23 -22.75
N TYR A 253 23.35 5.44 -24.05
CA TYR A 253 24.47 5.36 -25.00
C TYR A 253 25.52 6.44 -24.73
N LEU A 254 25.09 7.67 -24.41
CA LEU A 254 26.00 8.74 -24.00
C LEU A 254 26.73 8.41 -22.70
N HIS A 255 26.03 7.86 -21.72
CA HIS A 255 26.61 7.45 -20.44
C HIS A 255 27.64 6.33 -20.64
N GLU A 256 27.29 5.28 -21.39
CA GLU A 256 28.24 4.20 -21.69
C GLU A 256 29.49 4.68 -22.45
N ALA A 257 29.32 5.54 -23.45
CA ALA A 257 30.39 6.07 -24.24
C ALA A 257 31.32 7.03 -23.46
N THR A 258 30.85 7.56 -22.33
CA THR A 258 31.61 8.50 -21.49
C THR A 258 32.05 7.88 -20.15
N ALA A 259 31.82 6.57 -19.92
CA ALA A 259 32.07 5.89 -18.64
C ALA A 259 33.54 5.91 -18.19
N GLY A 260 34.50 6.13 -19.11
CA GLY A 260 35.95 6.22 -18.79
C GLY A 260 36.47 7.66 -18.73
N LEU A 261 35.61 8.68 -18.85
CA LEU A 261 35.99 10.07 -18.89
C LEU A 261 35.78 10.74 -17.53
N ASP A 262 36.65 11.67 -17.17
CA ASP A 262 36.53 12.49 -15.96
C ASP A 262 35.56 13.66 -16.22
N LEU A 263 34.26 13.39 -16.10
CA LEU A 263 33.25 14.39 -16.33
C LEU A 263 32.98 15.20 -15.05
N ALA A 264 32.93 16.53 -15.17
CA ALA A 264 32.44 17.40 -14.11
C ALA A 264 30.92 17.39 -13.99
N ALA A 265 30.18 17.13 -15.09
CA ALA A 265 28.73 17.07 -15.07
C ALA A 265 28.16 16.22 -16.22
N PHE A 266 27.11 15.45 -15.91
CA PHE A 266 26.23 14.79 -16.88
C PHE A 266 24.78 15.19 -16.58
N ILE A 267 24.19 16.07 -17.39
CA ILE A 267 22.90 16.70 -17.10
C ILE A 267 21.86 16.20 -18.09
N LEU A 268 20.80 15.60 -17.55
CA LEU A 268 19.65 15.09 -18.29
C LEU A 268 18.50 16.09 -18.22
N PHE A 269 18.02 16.54 -19.37
CA PHE A 269 16.83 17.38 -19.46
C PHE A 269 15.58 16.53 -19.50
N SER A 270 15.01 16.29 -18.32
CA SER A 270 13.74 15.62 -18.09
C SER A 270 12.57 16.63 -18.13
N SER A 271 11.40 16.21 -17.73
CA SER A 271 10.20 17.06 -17.71
C SER A 271 9.32 16.73 -16.50
N VAL A 272 8.67 17.74 -15.93
CA VAL A 272 7.63 17.56 -14.91
C VAL A 272 6.48 16.67 -15.38
N ALA A 273 6.36 16.36 -16.66
CA ALA A 273 5.45 15.36 -17.17
C ALA A 273 5.73 13.97 -16.57
N GLY A 274 7.00 13.62 -16.28
CA GLY A 274 7.37 12.40 -15.56
C GLY A 274 6.99 12.41 -14.08
N VAL A 275 6.86 13.60 -13.47
CA VAL A 275 6.58 13.79 -12.04
C VAL A 275 5.08 13.99 -11.79
N PHE A 276 4.42 14.87 -12.55
CA PHE A 276 3.02 15.25 -12.35
C PHE A 276 2.06 14.41 -13.19
N GLY A 277 2.58 13.74 -14.22
CA GLY A 277 1.77 13.10 -15.24
C GLY A 277 1.05 14.11 -16.13
N GLY A 278 0.17 13.63 -16.96
CA GLY A 278 -0.69 14.44 -17.82
C GLY A 278 -1.48 13.60 -18.79
N ALA A 279 -2.68 14.05 -19.11
CA ALA A 279 -3.49 13.37 -20.14
C ALA A 279 -2.81 13.49 -21.51
N GLY A 280 -2.64 12.36 -22.19
CA GLY A 280 -2.11 12.31 -23.55
C GLY A 280 -0.58 12.29 -23.66
N VAL A 281 0.18 12.39 -22.58
CA VAL A 281 1.66 12.47 -22.61
C VAL A 281 2.34 11.21 -22.05
N ALA A 282 1.68 10.05 -22.05
CA ALA A 282 2.16 8.86 -21.36
C ALA A 282 3.53 8.37 -21.86
N GLY A 283 3.77 8.32 -23.18
CA GLY A 283 5.08 7.96 -23.77
C GLY A 283 6.18 8.95 -23.37
N TYR A 284 5.88 10.23 -23.41
CA TYR A 284 6.83 11.29 -23.02
C TYR A 284 7.10 11.26 -21.51
N ALA A 285 6.08 11.05 -20.68
CA ALA A 285 6.22 10.89 -19.23
C ALA A 285 7.10 9.69 -18.88
N ALA A 286 6.89 8.55 -19.53
CA ALA A 286 7.68 7.34 -19.34
C ALA A 286 9.16 7.57 -19.66
N ALA A 287 9.49 8.18 -20.82
CA ALA A 287 10.87 8.49 -21.20
C ALA A 287 11.56 9.43 -20.19
N ASN A 288 10.83 10.42 -19.67
CA ASN A 288 11.37 11.32 -18.65
C ASN A 288 11.59 10.60 -17.30
N SER A 289 10.68 9.74 -16.89
CA SER A 289 10.84 8.94 -15.66
C SER A 289 12.06 8.00 -15.74
N VAL A 290 12.41 7.48 -16.92
CA VAL A 290 13.65 6.70 -17.12
C VAL A 290 14.87 7.57 -16.87
N LEU A 291 14.91 8.81 -17.38
CA LEU A 291 16.03 9.75 -17.13
C LEU A 291 16.17 10.05 -15.63
N ASP A 292 15.07 10.27 -14.95
CA ASP A 292 15.04 10.57 -13.52
C ASP A 292 15.58 9.40 -12.69
N ALA A 293 15.17 8.18 -13.02
CA ALA A 293 15.64 6.95 -12.38
C ALA A 293 17.12 6.67 -12.68
N MET A 294 17.56 6.88 -13.93
CA MET A 294 18.96 6.74 -14.34
C MET A 294 19.86 7.69 -13.54
N ALA A 295 19.49 8.95 -13.42
CA ALA A 295 20.28 9.92 -12.67
C ALA A 295 20.42 9.51 -11.20
N GLN A 296 19.34 9.06 -10.55
CA GLN A 296 19.36 8.60 -9.16
C GLN A 296 20.25 7.35 -8.98
N GLN A 297 20.16 6.40 -9.90
CA GLN A 297 20.94 5.16 -9.85
C GLN A 297 22.44 5.43 -10.04
N CYS A 298 22.81 6.23 -11.01
CA CYS A 298 24.22 6.53 -11.32
C CYS A 298 24.84 7.43 -10.24
N ALA A 299 24.12 8.46 -9.76
CA ALA A 299 24.59 9.32 -8.67
C ALA A 299 24.85 8.52 -7.37
N ALA A 300 24.07 7.48 -7.10
CA ALA A 300 24.30 6.60 -5.94
C ALA A 300 25.62 5.79 -6.05
N ARG A 301 26.23 5.73 -7.24
CA ARG A 301 27.57 5.16 -7.49
C ARG A 301 28.68 6.20 -7.44
N GLY A 302 28.33 7.49 -7.28
CA GLY A 302 29.27 8.61 -7.24
C GLY A 302 29.54 9.25 -8.59
N GLU A 303 28.76 8.94 -9.62
CA GLU A 303 28.88 9.53 -10.95
C GLU A 303 28.27 10.95 -10.95
N PRO A 304 28.86 11.92 -11.68
CA PRO A 304 28.43 13.33 -11.68
C PRO A 304 27.20 13.54 -12.58
N ILE A 305 26.11 12.83 -12.33
CA ILE A 305 24.90 12.83 -13.14
C ILE A 305 23.72 13.42 -12.38
N MET A 306 22.92 14.25 -13.07
CA MET A 306 21.67 14.77 -12.55
C MET A 306 20.59 14.84 -13.61
N SER A 307 19.34 14.71 -13.19
CA SER A 307 18.15 14.91 -14.03
C SER A 307 17.39 16.15 -13.57
N LEU A 308 17.05 17.02 -14.53
CA LEU A 308 16.28 18.24 -14.33
C LEU A 308 14.91 18.07 -14.97
N ALA A 309 13.88 17.79 -14.16
CA ALA A 309 12.50 17.67 -14.61
C ALA A 309 11.88 19.08 -14.82
N TRP A 310 12.08 19.61 -16.00
CA TRP A 310 11.72 20.98 -16.34
C TRP A 310 10.21 21.21 -16.43
N GLY A 311 9.77 22.35 -15.90
CA GLY A 311 8.48 22.96 -16.23
C GLY A 311 8.47 23.60 -17.60
N LEU A 312 7.45 24.43 -17.86
CA LEU A 312 7.30 25.15 -19.14
C LEU A 312 8.28 26.31 -19.24
N TRP A 313 8.99 26.42 -20.39
CA TRP A 313 9.81 27.58 -20.75
C TRP A 313 9.01 28.50 -21.67
N GLY A 314 8.82 29.79 -21.31
CA GLY A 314 7.96 30.74 -22.03
C GLY A 314 8.52 31.22 -23.37
N ASP A 315 9.86 31.40 -23.44
CA ASP A 315 10.51 32.10 -24.57
C ASP A 315 11.41 31.20 -25.42
N ALA A 316 11.40 29.90 -25.19
CA ALA A 316 12.41 28.96 -25.72
C ALA A 316 12.15 28.48 -27.15
N GLY A 317 11.38 29.05 -27.98
CA GLY A 317 11.20 28.64 -29.40
C GLY A 317 11.13 27.09 -29.63
N GLY A 318 11.19 26.63 -30.84
CA GLY A 318 11.33 25.20 -31.16
C GLY A 318 10.12 24.33 -30.74
N MET A 319 10.35 23.29 -29.90
CA MET A 319 9.31 22.38 -29.48
C MET A 319 8.20 23.05 -28.66
N MET A 320 8.56 24.03 -27.83
CA MET A 320 7.63 24.82 -27.02
C MET A 320 6.78 25.78 -27.86
N GLY A 321 7.29 26.27 -28.99
CA GLY A 321 6.54 27.10 -29.95
C GLY A 321 5.42 26.32 -30.68
N ARG A 322 5.37 24.96 -30.54
CA ARG A 322 4.31 24.11 -31.07
C ARG A 322 3.16 23.88 -30.09
N LEU A 323 3.35 24.26 -28.82
CA LEU A 323 2.27 24.18 -27.84
C LEU A 323 1.22 25.24 -28.16
N GLY A 324 -0.03 24.81 -28.32
CA GLY A 324 -1.16 25.69 -28.56
C GLY A 324 -1.56 26.46 -27.30
N GLN A 325 -2.33 27.53 -27.47
CA GLN A 325 -2.87 28.30 -26.34
C GLN A 325 -3.71 27.43 -25.38
N THR A 326 -4.31 26.34 -25.89
CA THR A 326 -5.06 25.32 -25.12
C THR A 326 -4.17 24.55 -24.16
N ASP A 327 -2.95 24.22 -24.57
CA ASP A 327 -1.98 23.51 -23.73
C ASP A 327 -1.48 24.40 -22.59
N LEU A 328 -1.19 25.68 -22.88
CA LEU A 328 -0.79 26.66 -21.87
C LEU A 328 -1.88 26.86 -20.80
N VAL A 329 -3.16 26.93 -21.23
CA VAL A 329 -4.30 27.03 -20.33
C VAL A 329 -4.42 25.75 -19.45
N ARG A 330 -4.18 24.58 -20.03
CA ARG A 330 -4.20 23.30 -19.30
C ARG A 330 -3.12 23.23 -18.22
N PHE A 331 -1.89 23.65 -18.55
CA PHE A 331 -0.79 23.72 -17.58
C PHE A 331 -1.07 24.76 -16.48
N GLY A 332 -1.62 25.91 -16.85
CA GLY A 332 -2.02 26.96 -15.89
C GLY A 332 -3.07 26.45 -14.89
N ARG A 333 -4.02 25.59 -15.32
CA ARG A 333 -4.99 24.95 -14.42
C ARG A 333 -4.36 23.95 -13.48
N ALA A 334 -3.29 23.27 -13.88
CA ALA A 334 -2.51 22.39 -13.01
C ALA A 334 -1.60 23.16 -12.03
N GLY A 335 -1.63 24.51 -12.05
CA GLY A 335 -0.78 25.34 -11.22
C GLY A 335 0.65 25.51 -11.74
N VAL A 336 0.92 25.11 -12.99
CA VAL A 336 2.22 25.24 -13.63
C VAL A 336 2.19 26.46 -14.55
N ARG A 337 3.05 27.46 -14.26
CA ARG A 337 3.23 28.61 -15.13
C ARG A 337 4.44 28.46 -16.04
N ALA A 338 4.39 29.14 -17.21
CA ALA A 338 5.56 29.27 -18.04
C ALA A 338 6.61 30.17 -17.37
N MET A 339 7.87 29.73 -17.41
CA MET A 339 9.00 30.44 -16.86
C MET A 339 9.70 31.26 -17.99
N PRO A 340 10.01 32.54 -17.78
CA PRO A 340 10.90 33.29 -18.68
C PRO A 340 12.27 32.58 -18.80
N ALA A 341 12.94 32.73 -19.95
CA ALA A 341 14.24 32.09 -20.17
C ALA A 341 15.27 32.45 -19.09
N ALA A 342 15.29 33.68 -18.63
CA ALA A 342 16.19 34.16 -17.58
C ALA A 342 15.95 33.41 -16.22
N GLU A 343 14.69 33.11 -15.88
CA GLU A 343 14.35 32.38 -14.69
C GLU A 343 14.78 30.92 -14.82
N GLY A 344 14.52 30.28 -15.98
CA GLY A 344 14.94 28.92 -16.26
C GLY A 344 16.46 28.75 -16.17
N LEU A 345 17.22 29.66 -16.73
CA LEU A 345 18.70 29.66 -16.67
C LEU A 345 19.23 29.87 -15.24
N ALA A 346 18.58 30.75 -14.46
CA ALA A 346 18.93 30.92 -13.05
C ALA A 346 18.66 29.68 -12.23
N LEU A 347 17.55 28.94 -12.51
CA LEU A 347 17.25 27.64 -11.89
C LEU A 347 18.25 26.55 -12.33
N PHE A 348 18.74 26.59 -13.57
CA PHE A 348 19.82 25.73 -14.03
C PHE A 348 21.09 25.93 -13.20
N ASP A 349 21.55 27.17 -13.02
CA ASP A 349 22.70 27.50 -12.18
C ASP A 349 22.51 27.04 -10.72
N LEU A 350 21.31 27.22 -10.18
CA LEU A 350 20.98 26.78 -8.84
C LEU A 350 21.02 25.25 -8.73
N ALA A 351 20.46 24.54 -9.70
CA ALA A 351 20.42 23.10 -9.75
C ALA A 351 21.83 22.50 -9.82
N CYS A 352 22.73 23.04 -10.64
CA CYS A 352 24.13 22.60 -10.71
C CYS A 352 24.90 22.73 -9.38
N ARG A 353 24.41 23.57 -8.45
CA ARG A 353 25.00 23.73 -7.11
C ARG A 353 24.34 22.80 -6.04
N ARG A 354 23.35 22.02 -6.43
CA ARG A 354 22.60 21.15 -5.51
C ARG A 354 23.17 19.72 -5.57
N PRO A 355 23.10 18.99 -4.46
CA PRO A 355 23.59 17.62 -4.40
C PRO A 355 22.56 16.57 -4.82
N GLU A 356 21.32 16.99 -5.07
CA GLU A 356 20.25 16.08 -5.43
C GLU A 356 20.38 15.64 -6.89
N ALA A 357 20.34 14.33 -7.13
CA ALA A 357 20.43 13.74 -8.47
C ALA A 357 19.20 14.01 -9.34
N HIS A 358 18.07 14.32 -8.74
CA HIS A 358 16.84 14.66 -9.43
C HIS A 358 16.20 15.90 -8.82
N LEU A 359 15.97 16.91 -9.64
CA LEU A 359 15.32 18.17 -9.28
C LEU A 359 14.23 18.52 -10.28
N ALA A 360 13.19 19.18 -9.83
CA ALA A 360 12.09 19.65 -10.67
C ALA A 360 12.06 21.19 -10.73
N PRO A 361 12.83 21.83 -11.62
CA PRO A 361 12.79 23.28 -11.83
C PRO A 361 11.48 23.67 -12.52
N VAL A 362 10.52 24.20 -11.77
CA VAL A 362 9.16 24.47 -12.26
C VAL A 362 8.61 25.76 -11.65
N GLY A 363 8.00 26.58 -12.47
CA GLY A 363 7.21 27.72 -12.00
C GLY A 363 5.85 27.25 -11.51
N LEU A 364 5.57 27.40 -10.20
CA LEU A 364 4.29 27.05 -9.61
C LEU A 364 3.52 28.28 -9.16
N GLU A 365 2.22 28.31 -9.46
CA GLU A 365 1.31 29.36 -9.02
C GLU A 365 0.09 28.71 -8.34
N LEU A 366 0.25 28.32 -7.07
CA LEU A 366 -0.71 27.53 -6.31
C LEU A 366 -1.75 28.37 -5.55
N SER A 367 -1.59 29.69 -5.51
CA SER A 367 -2.40 30.61 -4.69
C SER A 367 -3.73 31.06 -5.32
N ARG A 368 -4.00 30.76 -6.59
CA ARG A 368 -5.16 31.26 -7.34
C ARG A 368 -6.20 30.22 -7.75
N HIS A 369 -6.12 28.99 -7.24
CA HIS A 369 -6.96 27.92 -7.75
C HIS A 369 -8.24 27.71 -6.94
N ASN A 370 -9.38 27.83 -7.64
CA ASN A 370 -10.67 27.25 -7.22
C ASN A 370 -10.82 25.77 -7.59
N GLU A 371 -9.81 25.16 -8.20
CA GLU A 371 -9.78 23.74 -8.59
C GLU A 371 -8.93 22.92 -7.62
N PRO A 372 -9.19 21.61 -7.47
CA PRO A 372 -8.42 20.77 -6.55
C PRO A 372 -6.96 20.69 -6.99
N VAL A 373 -6.06 21.13 -6.12
CA VAL A 373 -4.60 21.05 -6.31
C VAL A 373 -4.19 19.57 -6.46
N LEU A 374 -3.28 19.30 -7.41
CA LEU A 374 -2.72 17.96 -7.61
C LEU A 374 -2.29 17.35 -6.26
N PRO A 375 -2.58 16.07 -5.99
CA PRO A 375 -2.25 15.45 -4.70
C PRO A 375 -0.80 15.64 -4.27
N LEU A 376 0.13 15.54 -5.22
CA LEU A 376 1.57 15.73 -5.01
C LEU A 376 1.93 17.16 -4.53
N LEU A 377 1.19 18.17 -4.96
CA LEU A 377 1.45 19.57 -4.63
C LEU A 377 0.73 20.07 -3.38
N ARG A 378 -0.14 19.24 -2.75
CA ARG A 378 -0.92 19.65 -1.57
C ARG A 378 -0.06 20.09 -0.39
N GLY A 379 1.12 19.48 -0.23
CA GLY A 379 2.07 19.83 0.82
C GLY A 379 2.74 21.21 0.63
N LEU A 380 2.69 21.77 -0.58
CA LEU A 380 3.25 23.08 -0.92
C LEU A 380 2.23 24.21 -0.77
N VAL A 381 0.96 23.88 -0.60
CA VAL A 381 -0.09 24.89 -0.36
C VAL A 381 -0.10 25.21 1.13
N SER A 382 0.33 26.42 1.48
CA SER A 382 0.28 26.89 2.86
C SER A 382 -1.15 26.82 3.39
N ALA A 383 -1.36 26.21 4.56
CA ALA A 383 -2.62 26.21 5.30
C ALA A 383 -3.00 27.60 5.86
N GLY A 384 -2.39 28.65 5.33
CA GLY A 384 -2.63 30.04 5.70
C GLY A 384 -3.83 30.61 4.98
N GLY A 385 -4.95 30.62 5.69
CA GLY A 385 -6.14 31.35 5.27
C GLY A 385 -7.22 30.50 4.62
N ARG A 386 -7.80 29.56 5.36
CA ARG A 386 -9.23 29.33 5.24
C ARG A 386 -9.91 30.65 5.65
N ALA A 387 -10.02 31.57 4.73
CA ALA A 387 -11.04 32.59 4.81
C ALA A 387 -12.36 31.80 4.87
N ARG A 388 -12.95 31.72 6.05
CA ARG A 388 -14.34 31.38 6.24
C ARG A 388 -15.10 32.16 5.15
N PRO A 389 -15.85 31.51 4.28
CA PRO A 389 -16.66 32.23 3.34
C PRO A 389 -17.60 33.08 4.21
N ILE A 390 -17.39 34.38 4.23
CA ILE A 390 -18.39 35.32 4.69
C ILE A 390 -19.54 35.10 3.72
N ALA A 391 -20.60 34.51 4.24
CA ALA A 391 -21.87 34.41 3.55
C ALA A 391 -22.28 35.83 3.14
N ARG A 392 -21.94 36.24 1.93
CA ARG A 392 -22.70 37.24 1.23
C ARG A 392 -24.01 36.56 0.89
N ALA A 393 -25.03 36.94 1.63
CA ALA A 393 -26.40 36.73 1.27
C ALA A 393 -26.66 37.39 -0.10
N GLY A 394 -26.47 36.58 -1.13
CA GLY A 394 -26.97 36.74 -2.47
C GLY A 394 -27.77 35.50 -2.71
N VAL A 395 -29.06 35.65 -2.77
CA VAL A 395 -30.03 34.64 -3.17
C VAL A 395 -29.48 33.95 -4.43
N GLN A 396 -28.98 32.73 -4.30
CA GLN A 396 -28.89 31.81 -5.40
C GLN A 396 -29.98 30.77 -5.17
N ASP A 397 -30.99 30.89 -6.03
CA ASP A 397 -32.05 29.93 -6.18
C ASP A 397 -31.46 28.53 -6.33
N GLY A 398 -31.90 27.61 -5.50
CA GLY A 398 -31.51 26.21 -5.48
C GLY A 398 -32.04 25.38 -6.67
N SER A 399 -31.80 25.84 -7.90
CA SER A 399 -32.10 25.08 -9.10
C SER A 399 -30.81 24.81 -9.87
N GLY A 400 -30.23 23.61 -9.70
CA GLY A 400 -29.24 23.08 -10.65
C GLY A 400 -29.80 23.08 -12.07
N LEU A 401 -28.97 22.79 -13.09
CA LEU A 401 -29.38 22.82 -14.50
C LEU A 401 -30.69 22.05 -14.75
N ALA A 402 -30.92 20.94 -14.09
CA ALA A 402 -32.16 20.18 -14.13
C ALA A 402 -33.35 21.00 -13.65
N GLY A 403 -33.22 21.78 -12.56
CA GLY A 403 -34.26 22.68 -12.06
C GLY A 403 -34.58 23.83 -13.04
N ARG A 404 -33.61 24.29 -13.82
CA ARG A 404 -33.80 25.31 -14.87
C ARG A 404 -34.55 24.79 -16.10
N LEU A 405 -34.55 23.45 -16.30
CA LEU A 405 -35.28 22.80 -17.39
C LEU A 405 -36.74 22.53 -17.01
N VAL A 406 -37.08 22.49 -15.72
CA VAL A 406 -38.44 22.26 -15.24
C VAL A 406 -39.32 23.45 -15.64
N GLY A 407 -40.44 23.17 -16.29
CA GLY A 407 -41.40 24.20 -16.75
C GLY A 407 -41.10 24.83 -18.12
N LEU A 408 -39.98 24.51 -18.73
CA LEU A 408 -39.65 24.93 -20.12
C LEU A 408 -40.28 23.98 -21.13
N THR A 409 -40.65 24.52 -22.32
CA THR A 409 -41.08 23.67 -23.45
C THR A 409 -39.89 22.80 -23.95
N ALA A 410 -40.15 21.67 -24.61
CA ALA A 410 -39.12 20.83 -25.17
C ALA A 410 -38.13 21.57 -26.08
N ASP A 411 -38.65 22.55 -26.88
CA ASP A 411 -37.84 23.39 -27.74
C ASP A 411 -36.96 24.40 -26.99
N ASP A 412 -37.46 24.95 -25.88
CA ASP A 412 -36.72 25.86 -25.03
C ASP A 412 -35.61 25.11 -24.25
N GLN A 413 -35.92 23.89 -23.76
CA GLN A 413 -34.94 22.99 -23.15
C GLN A 413 -33.82 22.62 -24.14
N GLN A 414 -34.20 22.30 -25.39
CA GLN A 414 -33.23 21.97 -26.44
C GLN A 414 -32.30 23.14 -26.75
N ARG A 415 -32.86 24.37 -26.88
CA ARG A 415 -32.08 25.59 -27.09
C ARG A 415 -31.11 25.86 -25.96
N LEU A 416 -31.57 25.80 -24.74
CA LEU A 416 -30.75 26.05 -23.55
C LEU A 416 -29.58 25.05 -23.46
N LEU A 417 -29.82 23.78 -23.75
CA LEU A 417 -28.78 22.74 -23.72
C LEU A 417 -27.84 22.83 -24.93
N LEU A 418 -28.34 23.24 -26.09
CA LEU A 418 -27.50 23.50 -27.26
C LEU A 418 -26.52 24.65 -27.02
N ASP A 419 -27.01 25.75 -26.40
CA ASP A 419 -26.15 26.88 -26.03
C ASP A 419 -25.14 26.48 -24.95
N LEU A 420 -25.51 25.62 -24.00
CA LEU A 420 -24.59 25.02 -23.03
C LEU A 420 -23.48 24.22 -23.72
N VAL A 421 -23.85 23.31 -24.63
CA VAL A 421 -22.89 22.47 -25.38
C VAL A 421 -21.95 23.36 -26.20
N ARG A 422 -22.47 24.32 -26.96
CA ARG A 422 -21.66 25.25 -27.77
C ARG A 422 -20.73 26.10 -26.91
N GLY A 423 -21.20 26.50 -25.72
CA GLY A 423 -20.42 27.28 -24.73
C GLY A 423 -19.24 26.47 -24.15
N HIS A 424 -19.36 25.13 -24.13
CA HIS A 424 -18.26 24.25 -23.70
C HIS A 424 -17.38 23.76 -24.87
N VAL A 425 -17.92 23.68 -26.09
CA VAL A 425 -17.18 23.33 -27.32
C VAL A 425 -16.24 24.46 -27.74
N ALA A 426 -16.71 25.71 -27.72
CA ALA A 426 -15.93 26.88 -28.18
C ALA A 426 -14.56 27.03 -27.48
N PRO A 427 -14.47 26.99 -26.13
CA PRO A 427 -13.18 27.07 -25.47
C PRO A 427 -12.30 25.81 -25.60
N VAL A 428 -12.87 24.66 -25.93
CA VAL A 428 -12.09 23.44 -26.21
C VAL A 428 -11.40 23.54 -27.56
N LEU A 429 -12.01 24.20 -28.52
CA LEU A 429 -11.44 24.46 -29.85
C LEU A 429 -10.70 25.81 -29.99
N GLY A 430 -10.66 26.60 -28.91
CA GLY A 430 -10.03 27.93 -28.93
C GLY A 430 -10.82 29.02 -29.64
N HIS A 431 -12.13 28.83 -29.88
CA HIS A 431 -13.00 29.86 -30.44
C HIS A 431 -13.39 30.92 -29.41
N ALA A 432 -13.49 32.17 -29.82
CA ALA A 432 -13.80 33.28 -28.95
C ALA A 432 -15.30 33.34 -28.54
N SER A 433 -16.19 32.74 -29.34
CA SER A 433 -17.64 32.77 -29.10
C SER A 433 -18.29 31.40 -29.32
N ALA A 434 -19.28 31.09 -28.49
CA ALA A 434 -20.15 29.91 -28.69
C ALA A 434 -20.92 29.95 -30.02
N GLN A 435 -21.11 31.15 -30.59
CA GLN A 435 -21.82 31.34 -31.88
C GLN A 435 -20.99 30.87 -33.07
N ASP A 436 -19.66 30.75 -32.93
CA ASP A 436 -18.77 30.25 -33.97
C ASP A 436 -18.91 28.71 -34.15
N ILE A 437 -19.60 28.03 -33.24
CA ILE A 437 -19.81 26.57 -33.29
C ILE A 437 -21.09 26.28 -34.09
N GLU A 438 -20.94 25.63 -35.24
CA GLU A 438 -22.06 25.18 -36.06
C GLU A 438 -22.79 24.00 -35.40
N PRO A 439 -24.11 24.09 -35.14
CA PRO A 439 -24.83 23.09 -34.34
C PRO A 439 -24.82 21.64 -34.92
N ASP A 440 -24.82 21.52 -36.23
CA ASP A 440 -24.99 20.23 -36.97
C ASP A 440 -23.69 19.75 -37.61
N LYS A 441 -22.59 20.49 -37.47
CA LYS A 441 -21.29 20.05 -37.95
C LYS A 441 -20.67 19.04 -36.98
N ALA A 442 -20.08 17.98 -37.55
CA ALA A 442 -19.50 16.92 -36.74
C ALA A 442 -18.26 17.46 -35.98
N PHE A 443 -18.10 17.07 -34.72
CA PHE A 443 -16.97 17.46 -33.89
C PHE A 443 -15.62 17.14 -34.53
N ARG A 444 -15.51 15.98 -35.21
CA ARG A 444 -14.33 15.59 -35.98
C ARG A 444 -13.98 16.60 -37.07
N ASP A 445 -14.99 17.13 -37.78
CA ASP A 445 -14.79 18.07 -38.90
C ASP A 445 -14.51 19.50 -38.40
N MET A 446 -14.71 19.74 -37.10
CA MET A 446 -14.32 20.97 -36.40
C MET A 446 -12.94 20.89 -35.73
N GLY A 447 -12.23 19.76 -35.88
CA GLY A 447 -10.89 19.58 -35.35
C GLY A 447 -10.83 18.91 -33.97
N PHE A 448 -11.88 18.23 -33.52
CA PHE A 448 -11.82 17.40 -32.32
C PHE A 448 -10.95 16.16 -32.55
N ASP A 449 -10.01 15.97 -31.64
CA ASP A 449 -9.25 14.76 -31.48
C ASP A 449 -9.72 13.98 -30.23
N SER A 450 -9.05 12.88 -29.91
CA SER A 450 -9.38 12.06 -28.73
C SER A 450 -9.24 12.81 -27.41
N LEU A 451 -8.34 13.78 -27.35
CA LEU A 451 -8.04 14.55 -26.12
C LEU A 451 -9.09 15.64 -25.87
N THR A 452 -9.41 16.40 -26.90
CA THR A 452 -10.45 17.45 -26.87
C THR A 452 -11.84 16.86 -26.63
N THR A 453 -12.08 15.66 -27.11
CA THR A 453 -13.31 14.88 -26.84
C THR A 453 -13.46 14.55 -25.35
N VAL A 454 -12.40 14.08 -24.70
CA VAL A 454 -12.39 13.80 -23.26
C VAL A 454 -12.54 15.08 -22.44
N GLU A 455 -11.92 16.19 -22.88
CA GLU A 455 -12.06 17.48 -22.21
C GLU A 455 -13.52 17.99 -22.29
N LEU A 456 -14.13 17.92 -23.46
CA LEU A 456 -15.56 18.29 -23.63
C LEU A 456 -16.45 17.45 -22.70
N ARG A 457 -16.26 16.13 -22.67
CA ARG A 457 -17.00 15.24 -21.81
C ARG A 457 -16.88 15.64 -20.32
N ASN A 458 -15.65 15.93 -19.84
CA ASN A 458 -15.41 16.30 -18.46
C ASN A 458 -16.10 17.64 -18.10
N ARG A 459 -16.05 18.62 -19.01
CA ARG A 459 -16.72 19.93 -18.85
C ARG A 459 -18.24 19.79 -18.80
N LEU A 460 -18.80 18.99 -19.68
CA LEU A 460 -20.24 18.72 -19.73
C LEU A 460 -20.70 17.94 -18.50
N ALA A 461 -19.92 16.94 -18.04
CA ALA A 461 -20.22 16.21 -16.83
C ALA A 461 -20.24 17.12 -15.60
N ALA A 462 -19.28 18.06 -15.49
CA ALA A 462 -19.26 19.04 -14.40
C ALA A 462 -20.42 20.04 -14.48
N ALA A 463 -20.83 20.46 -15.69
CA ALA A 463 -21.90 21.43 -15.89
C ALA A 463 -23.30 20.84 -15.72
N THR A 464 -23.48 19.55 -16.05
CA THR A 464 -24.77 18.85 -16.01
C THR A 464 -24.98 17.96 -14.78
N GLY A 465 -23.91 17.60 -14.09
CA GLY A 465 -23.92 16.62 -13.00
C GLY A 465 -24.10 15.16 -13.46
N LEU A 466 -24.13 14.91 -14.78
CA LEU A 466 -24.32 13.58 -15.36
C LEU A 466 -22.99 12.83 -15.47
N ARG A 467 -23.01 11.52 -15.25
CA ARG A 467 -21.92 10.62 -15.68
C ARG A 467 -22.03 10.39 -17.17
N LEU A 468 -21.08 10.91 -17.92
CA LEU A 468 -21.04 10.85 -19.38
C LEU A 468 -19.92 9.88 -19.84
N PRO A 469 -20.19 8.96 -20.80
CA PRO A 469 -19.22 7.99 -21.28
C PRO A 469 -18.07 8.65 -22.05
N ALA A 470 -16.91 7.99 -22.11
CA ALA A 470 -15.77 8.47 -22.89
C ALA A 470 -16.06 8.56 -24.39
N THR A 471 -17.00 7.79 -24.88
CA THR A 471 -17.44 7.74 -26.28
C THR A 471 -18.47 8.82 -26.64
N LEU A 472 -18.83 9.72 -25.72
CA LEU A 472 -19.92 10.69 -25.85
C LEU A 472 -19.96 11.46 -27.17
N ALA A 473 -18.83 11.99 -27.62
CA ALA A 473 -18.75 12.78 -28.86
C ALA A 473 -18.68 11.90 -30.12
N PHE A 474 -18.39 10.59 -29.96
CA PHE A 474 -18.52 9.62 -31.07
C PHE A 474 -19.95 9.14 -31.20
N ASP A 475 -20.64 8.90 -30.10
CA ASP A 475 -22.05 8.45 -30.08
C ASP A 475 -22.99 9.58 -30.44
N HIS A 476 -22.64 10.82 -30.10
CA HIS A 476 -23.41 12.04 -30.42
C HIS A 476 -22.53 13.07 -31.16
N PRO A 477 -22.26 12.87 -32.45
CA PRO A 477 -21.15 13.53 -33.15
C PRO A 477 -21.33 15.01 -33.44
N THR A 478 -22.49 15.63 -33.14
CA THR A 478 -22.78 17.07 -33.33
C THR A 478 -23.32 17.72 -32.07
N ALA A 479 -23.16 19.04 -31.97
CA ALA A 479 -23.65 19.80 -30.82
C ALA A 479 -25.16 19.65 -30.61
N SER A 480 -25.93 19.60 -31.68
CA SER A 480 -27.39 19.37 -31.68
C SER A 480 -27.75 18.00 -31.11
N ARG A 481 -27.12 16.92 -31.61
CA ARG A 481 -27.39 15.54 -31.14
C ARG A 481 -26.97 15.38 -29.67
N LEU A 482 -25.85 15.98 -29.29
CA LEU A 482 -25.37 15.94 -27.93
C LEU A 482 -26.31 16.68 -26.97
N ALA A 483 -26.84 17.85 -27.36
CA ALA A 483 -27.84 18.58 -26.59
C ALA A 483 -29.14 17.77 -26.43
N THR A 484 -29.58 17.07 -27.47
CA THR A 484 -30.75 16.18 -27.42
C THR A 484 -30.54 15.02 -26.43
N HIS A 485 -29.38 14.38 -26.46
CA HIS A 485 -29.00 13.33 -25.50
C HIS A 485 -28.99 13.85 -24.06
N LEU A 486 -28.37 14.99 -23.82
CA LEU A 486 -28.35 15.60 -22.48
C LEU A 486 -29.76 15.97 -21.99
N ARG A 487 -30.65 16.46 -22.89
CA ARG A 487 -32.03 16.73 -22.55
C ARG A 487 -32.74 15.45 -22.07
N GLN A 488 -32.66 14.37 -22.85
CA GLN A 488 -33.26 13.10 -22.46
C GLN A 488 -32.76 12.64 -21.08
N ARG A 489 -31.45 12.64 -20.87
CA ARG A 489 -30.84 12.21 -19.61
C ARG A 489 -31.21 13.11 -18.41
N LEU A 490 -31.44 14.39 -18.63
CA LEU A 490 -31.79 15.35 -17.58
C LEU A 490 -33.30 15.38 -17.27
N THR A 491 -34.15 15.07 -18.26
CA THR A 491 -35.62 15.02 -18.06
C THR A 491 -36.08 13.65 -17.52
N ASP A 492 -35.44 12.54 -17.92
CA ASP A 492 -35.71 11.20 -17.41
C ASP A 492 -35.30 11.04 -15.94
N THR A 493 -34.35 11.86 -15.47
CA THR A 493 -33.90 11.87 -14.06
C THR A 493 -34.90 12.56 -13.13
N VAL A 494 -35.85 13.33 -13.64
CA VAL A 494 -36.85 14.06 -12.82
C VAL A 494 -38.01 13.15 -12.38
N GLU A 495 -38.24 12.01 -13.06
CA GLU A 495 -39.26 11.02 -12.66
C GLU A 495 -38.74 9.91 -11.74
N ALA A 496 -37.43 9.73 -11.57
CA ALA A 496 -36.89 8.54 -10.90
C ALA A 496 -35.98 8.77 -9.69
N VAL A 497 -35.69 10.00 -9.25
CA VAL A 497 -34.87 10.19 -8.04
C VAL A 497 -35.40 11.38 -7.26
N SER A 498 -36.30 11.10 -6.34
CA SER A 498 -36.31 11.79 -5.06
C SER A 498 -34.98 11.52 -4.40
N VAL A 499 -33.96 12.33 -4.65
CA VAL A 499 -32.76 12.35 -3.84
C VAL A 499 -33.22 12.86 -2.48
N THR A 500 -33.53 11.91 -1.59
CA THR A 500 -33.51 12.19 -0.17
C THR A 500 -32.16 12.86 0.09
N PRO A 501 -32.09 14.05 0.67
CA PRO A 501 -30.79 14.60 1.04
C PRO A 501 -30.10 13.54 1.87
N VAL A 502 -28.90 13.16 1.47
CA VAL A 502 -28.01 12.37 2.31
C VAL A 502 -27.83 13.25 3.55
N THR A 503 -28.60 12.94 4.57
CA THR A 503 -28.35 13.42 5.91
C THR A 503 -26.96 12.85 6.18
N THR A 504 -25.93 13.69 6.20
CA THR A 504 -24.62 13.31 6.72
C THR A 504 -24.92 12.74 8.09
N ALA A 505 -24.86 11.41 8.19
CA ALA A 505 -24.96 10.73 9.47
C ALA A 505 -23.94 11.38 10.38
N ALA A 506 -24.29 11.60 11.64
CA ALA A 506 -23.38 12.24 12.58
C ALA A 506 -22.06 11.46 12.54
N VAL A 507 -20.94 12.16 12.49
CA VAL A 507 -19.59 11.56 12.41
C VAL A 507 -19.34 10.52 13.52
N ASP A 508 -20.17 10.56 14.58
CA ASP A 508 -20.12 9.72 15.77
C ASP A 508 -21.22 8.64 15.83
N GLU A 509 -21.94 8.34 14.73
CA GLU A 509 -22.99 7.31 14.71
C GLU A 509 -22.40 5.94 15.09
N PRO A 510 -22.92 5.26 16.14
CA PRO A 510 -22.49 3.90 16.48
C PRO A 510 -22.89 2.90 15.40
N ILE A 511 -22.08 1.88 15.20
CA ILE A 511 -22.32 0.83 14.19
C ILE A 511 -22.80 -0.43 14.89
N ALA A 512 -23.99 -0.91 14.51
CA ALA A 512 -24.57 -2.14 15.03
C ALA A 512 -23.99 -3.35 14.30
N ILE A 513 -23.62 -4.38 15.06
CA ILE A 513 -23.39 -5.74 14.54
C ILE A 513 -24.73 -6.45 14.60
N VAL A 514 -25.27 -6.83 13.44
CA VAL A 514 -26.60 -7.43 13.30
C VAL A 514 -26.56 -8.90 12.88
N GLY A 515 -25.44 -9.39 12.37
CA GLY A 515 -25.22 -10.79 12.01
C GLY A 515 -23.78 -11.22 12.13
N MET A 516 -23.55 -12.50 12.34
CA MET A 516 -22.21 -13.11 12.43
C MET A 516 -22.23 -14.50 11.80
N GLY A 517 -21.16 -14.83 11.04
CA GLY A 517 -20.89 -16.18 10.54
C GLY A 517 -19.42 -16.51 10.73
N CYS A 518 -19.10 -17.77 10.92
CA CYS A 518 -17.70 -18.18 11.10
C CYS A 518 -17.41 -19.64 10.76
N ARG A 519 -16.12 -19.91 10.50
CA ARG A 519 -15.49 -21.23 10.42
C ARG A 519 -14.17 -21.15 11.16
N PHE A 520 -14.00 -21.95 12.20
CA PHE A 520 -12.77 -21.99 13.00
C PHE A 520 -12.34 -23.44 13.28
N PRO A 521 -11.07 -23.66 13.67
CA PRO A 521 -10.58 -24.99 14.04
C PRO A 521 -11.43 -25.67 15.11
N GLY A 522 -11.39 -26.99 15.14
CA GLY A 522 -12.19 -27.79 16.05
C GLY A 522 -13.60 -28.12 15.54
N GLY A 523 -13.82 -27.99 14.23
CA GLY A 523 -15.11 -28.22 13.58
C GLY A 523 -16.17 -27.17 13.89
N VAL A 524 -15.71 -25.94 14.17
CA VAL A 524 -16.61 -24.79 14.44
C VAL A 524 -17.16 -24.26 13.13
N GLU A 525 -18.47 -24.41 12.94
CA GLU A 525 -19.22 -23.94 11.77
C GLU A 525 -20.18 -22.78 12.11
N SER A 526 -20.32 -22.44 13.38
CA SER A 526 -21.23 -21.37 13.80
C SER A 526 -20.74 -20.65 15.06
N PRO A 527 -21.21 -19.40 15.32
CA PRO A 527 -20.91 -18.68 16.57
C PRO A 527 -21.28 -19.47 17.84
N GLU A 528 -22.37 -20.23 17.83
CA GLU A 528 -22.81 -21.02 18.96
C GLU A 528 -21.84 -22.18 19.25
N GLN A 529 -21.33 -22.84 18.20
CA GLN A 529 -20.30 -23.87 18.35
C GLN A 529 -18.98 -23.28 18.85
N LEU A 530 -18.62 -22.07 18.38
CA LEU A 530 -17.47 -21.34 18.94
C LEU A 530 -17.66 -21.10 20.45
N TRP A 531 -18.85 -20.67 20.87
CA TRP A 531 -19.14 -20.45 22.27
C TRP A 531 -19.00 -21.72 23.10
N THR A 532 -19.54 -22.84 22.60
CA THR A 532 -19.39 -24.18 23.24
C THR A 532 -17.92 -24.60 23.37
N LEU A 533 -17.12 -24.37 22.31
CA LEU A 533 -15.69 -24.66 22.34
C LEU A 533 -14.96 -23.83 23.41
N LEU A 534 -15.24 -22.50 23.46
CA LEU A 534 -14.60 -21.58 24.40
C LEU A 534 -14.96 -21.90 25.87
N THR A 535 -16.27 -22.13 26.18
CA THR A 535 -16.72 -22.42 27.55
C THR A 535 -16.35 -23.84 27.98
N GLY A 536 -16.19 -24.76 27.03
CA GLY A 536 -15.68 -26.12 27.29
C GLY A 536 -14.15 -26.16 27.50
N GLY A 537 -13.43 -25.02 27.34
CA GLY A 537 -11.96 -24.99 27.46
C GLY A 537 -11.26 -25.91 26.45
N ILE A 538 -11.83 -26.05 25.25
CA ILE A 538 -11.31 -26.97 24.24
C ILE A 538 -10.12 -26.34 23.49
N ASP A 539 -9.05 -27.13 23.39
CA ASP A 539 -7.90 -26.83 22.52
C ASP A 539 -8.14 -27.49 21.14
N ALA A 540 -8.29 -26.67 20.10
CA ALA A 540 -8.58 -27.10 18.74
C ALA A 540 -7.32 -27.34 17.89
N THR A 541 -6.13 -27.30 18.49
CA THR A 541 -4.88 -27.63 17.81
C THR A 541 -4.87 -29.07 17.33
N SER A 542 -4.55 -29.30 16.08
CA SER A 542 -4.55 -30.63 15.44
C SER A 542 -3.30 -30.86 14.60
N ALA A 543 -3.07 -32.10 14.20
CA ALA A 543 -2.01 -32.42 13.24
C ALA A 543 -2.30 -31.82 11.86
N PHE A 544 -1.27 -31.65 11.04
CA PHE A 544 -1.37 -31.15 9.67
C PHE A 544 -2.34 -31.99 8.83
N PRO A 545 -3.15 -31.37 7.96
CA PRO A 545 -4.13 -32.06 7.12
C PRO A 545 -3.44 -32.93 6.07
N THR A 546 -3.65 -34.23 6.14
CA THR A 546 -3.02 -35.25 5.28
C THR A 546 -3.51 -35.17 3.82
N GLN A 547 -4.74 -34.69 3.61
CA GLN A 547 -5.35 -34.58 2.27
C GLN A 547 -4.77 -33.45 1.40
N ARG A 548 -3.95 -32.56 1.96
CA ARG A 548 -3.33 -31.45 1.20
C ARG A 548 -2.01 -31.83 0.53
N GLY A 549 -1.49 -33.03 0.79
CA GLY A 549 -0.28 -33.55 0.14
C GLY A 549 0.99 -32.74 0.44
N TRP A 550 1.08 -32.11 1.62
CA TRP A 550 2.25 -31.36 2.03
C TRP A 550 3.45 -32.28 2.20
N ASP A 551 4.56 -31.99 1.50
CA ASP A 551 5.83 -32.66 1.70
C ASP A 551 6.59 -31.99 2.85
N LEU A 552 6.71 -32.70 3.97
CA LEU A 552 7.27 -32.19 5.23
C LEU A 552 8.49 -33.00 5.68
N THR A 553 9.10 -33.74 4.75
CA THR A 553 10.31 -34.54 5.04
C THR A 553 11.51 -33.63 5.26
N GLY A 554 11.90 -33.46 6.53
CA GLY A 554 13.10 -32.69 6.92
C GLY A 554 12.85 -31.37 7.67
N ASP A 555 11.61 -30.98 7.86
CA ASP A 555 11.30 -29.70 8.56
C ASP A 555 11.36 -29.92 10.09
N GLY A 556 12.24 -29.18 10.77
CA GLY A 556 12.52 -29.29 12.21
C GLY A 556 11.52 -28.58 13.12
N PHE A 557 10.24 -28.40 12.73
CA PHE A 557 9.20 -27.75 13.54
C PHE A 557 8.01 -28.67 13.80
N ALA A 558 7.19 -28.35 14.82
CA ALA A 558 5.99 -29.11 15.16
C ALA A 558 4.98 -29.07 14.01
N GLN A 559 4.54 -30.25 13.55
CA GLN A 559 3.50 -30.38 12.51
C GLN A 559 2.10 -30.30 13.15
N MET A 560 1.86 -29.21 13.85
CA MET A 560 0.64 -28.94 14.61
C MET A 560 0.16 -27.50 14.34
N GLY A 561 -1.15 -27.30 14.38
CA GLY A 561 -1.79 -26.00 14.21
C GLY A 561 -3.31 -26.09 14.24
N GLY A 562 -3.98 -24.98 13.99
CA GLY A 562 -5.44 -24.94 13.89
C GLY A 562 -5.89 -25.04 12.43
N PHE A 563 -6.60 -26.10 12.04
CA PHE A 563 -6.97 -26.32 10.64
C PHE A 563 -8.47 -26.44 10.41
N LEU A 564 -8.89 -25.96 9.25
CA LEU A 564 -10.21 -26.22 8.67
C LEU A 564 -10.10 -27.45 7.76
N HIS A 565 -10.34 -28.63 8.31
CA HIS A 565 -10.18 -29.89 7.58
C HIS A 565 -11.12 -30.01 6.37
N GLU A 566 -12.27 -29.32 6.42
CA GLU A 566 -13.29 -29.30 5.37
C GLU A 566 -13.18 -28.06 4.45
N ALA A 567 -12.07 -27.30 4.49
CA ALA A 567 -11.88 -26.09 3.69
C ALA A 567 -11.96 -26.33 2.16
N ALA A 568 -11.80 -27.57 1.71
CA ALA A 568 -11.93 -27.97 0.32
C ALA A 568 -13.40 -28.15 -0.12
N GLU A 569 -14.32 -28.37 0.82
CA GLU A 569 -15.73 -28.58 0.53
C GLU A 569 -16.44 -27.27 0.18
N PHE A 570 -17.36 -27.33 -0.77
CA PHE A 570 -18.09 -26.15 -1.23
C PHE A 570 -19.31 -26.55 -2.06
N ASP A 571 -20.47 -25.98 -1.74
CA ASP A 571 -21.67 -26.14 -2.59
C ASP A 571 -21.68 -25.13 -3.75
N ALA A 572 -20.89 -25.41 -4.79
CA ALA A 572 -20.81 -24.59 -6.00
C ALA A 572 -22.17 -24.43 -6.69
N GLY A 573 -23.00 -25.50 -6.66
CA GLY A 573 -24.33 -25.52 -7.29
C GLY A 573 -25.29 -24.54 -6.61
N PHE A 574 -25.19 -24.35 -5.31
CA PHE A 574 -25.97 -23.38 -4.56
C PHE A 574 -25.72 -21.94 -5.06
N PHE A 575 -24.48 -21.58 -5.32
CA PHE A 575 -24.08 -20.26 -5.77
C PHE A 575 -24.10 -20.10 -7.30
N GLY A 576 -24.53 -21.11 -8.05
CA GLY A 576 -24.57 -21.08 -9.52
C GLY A 576 -23.17 -21.10 -10.16
N ILE A 577 -22.16 -21.57 -9.47
CA ILE A 577 -20.77 -21.64 -9.91
C ILE A 577 -20.53 -22.98 -10.61
N SER A 578 -19.88 -22.97 -11.78
CA SER A 578 -19.56 -24.19 -12.50
C SER A 578 -18.50 -25.04 -11.75
N PRO A 579 -18.52 -26.39 -11.90
CA PRO A 579 -17.50 -27.23 -11.27
C PRO A 579 -16.06 -26.87 -11.66
N ARG A 580 -15.82 -26.43 -12.89
CA ARG A 580 -14.50 -25.99 -13.37
C ARG A 580 -14.03 -24.70 -12.68
N GLU A 581 -14.92 -23.74 -12.56
CA GLU A 581 -14.64 -22.50 -11.82
C GLU A 581 -14.42 -22.78 -10.34
N ALA A 582 -15.26 -23.62 -9.72
CA ALA A 582 -15.13 -24.01 -8.33
C ALA A 582 -13.77 -24.64 -8.02
N LEU A 583 -13.23 -25.47 -8.92
CA LEU A 583 -11.90 -26.08 -8.78
C LEU A 583 -10.77 -25.03 -8.85
N ALA A 584 -10.94 -24.00 -9.68
CA ALA A 584 -9.94 -22.91 -9.79
C ALA A 584 -10.01 -21.92 -8.63
N MET A 585 -11.15 -21.83 -7.93
CA MET A 585 -11.35 -20.88 -6.83
C MET A 585 -10.51 -21.25 -5.61
N ASP A 586 -9.80 -20.26 -5.08
CA ASP A 586 -9.17 -20.33 -3.77
C ASP A 586 -10.20 -20.76 -2.69
N PRO A 587 -9.90 -21.73 -1.83
CA PRO A 587 -10.76 -22.11 -0.72
C PRO A 587 -11.25 -20.93 0.14
N GLN A 588 -10.45 -19.88 0.26
CA GLN A 588 -10.85 -18.65 0.97
C GLN A 588 -12.08 -17.99 0.32
N GLN A 589 -12.16 -17.96 -1.02
CA GLN A 589 -13.33 -17.40 -1.72
C GLN A 589 -14.58 -18.24 -1.48
N ARG A 590 -14.44 -19.57 -1.42
CA ARG A 590 -15.52 -20.52 -1.16
C ARG A 590 -16.09 -20.34 0.25
N LEU A 591 -15.22 -20.34 1.25
CA LEU A 591 -15.58 -20.13 2.65
C LEU A 591 -16.26 -18.78 2.89
N LEU A 592 -15.74 -17.72 2.26
CA LEU A 592 -16.33 -16.39 2.38
C LEU A 592 -17.73 -16.30 1.79
N LEU A 593 -18.03 -16.99 0.67
CA LEU A 593 -19.38 -17.03 0.11
C LEU A 593 -20.37 -17.68 1.08
N GLU A 594 -20.03 -18.86 1.62
CA GLU A 594 -20.89 -19.55 2.57
C GLU A 594 -21.06 -18.76 3.86
N THR A 595 -19.95 -18.24 4.41
CA THR A 595 -19.99 -17.47 5.66
C THR A 595 -20.75 -16.14 5.49
N ALA A 596 -20.65 -15.48 4.32
CA ALA A 596 -21.40 -14.26 4.01
C ALA A 596 -22.91 -14.53 3.93
N TRP A 597 -23.29 -15.61 3.26
CA TRP A 597 -24.68 -16.04 3.18
C TRP A 597 -25.27 -16.30 4.57
N GLU A 598 -24.57 -17.10 5.37
CA GLU A 598 -25.00 -17.42 6.74
C GLU A 598 -25.05 -16.19 7.66
N ALA A 599 -24.10 -15.27 7.54
CA ALA A 599 -24.12 -14.03 8.30
C ALA A 599 -25.36 -13.17 7.99
N LEU A 600 -25.77 -13.11 6.72
CA LEU A 600 -27.00 -12.41 6.29
C LEU A 600 -28.26 -13.15 6.77
N GLU A 601 -28.37 -14.47 6.59
CA GLU A 601 -29.50 -15.25 7.13
C GLU A 601 -29.71 -15.01 8.64
N ARG A 602 -28.62 -14.92 9.40
CA ARG A 602 -28.66 -14.67 10.86
C ARG A 602 -29.12 -13.25 11.23
N THR A 603 -29.15 -12.33 10.27
CA THR A 603 -29.77 -11.01 10.47
C THR A 603 -31.29 -11.03 10.25
N GLY A 604 -31.83 -12.09 9.63
CA GLY A 604 -33.17 -12.13 9.09
C GLY A 604 -33.32 -11.47 7.71
N ILE A 605 -32.18 -11.17 7.05
CA ILE A 605 -32.16 -10.60 5.69
C ILE A 605 -32.05 -11.74 4.68
N ASP A 606 -33.04 -11.85 3.76
CA ASP A 606 -32.87 -12.70 2.57
C ASP A 606 -31.80 -12.12 1.65
N PRO A 607 -30.64 -12.82 1.45
CA PRO A 607 -29.55 -12.32 0.62
C PRO A 607 -29.96 -11.95 -0.81
N ASN A 608 -31.01 -12.57 -1.36
CA ASN A 608 -31.50 -12.29 -2.70
C ASN A 608 -32.14 -10.89 -2.80
N THR A 609 -32.64 -10.33 -1.70
CA THR A 609 -33.23 -8.99 -1.68
C THR A 609 -32.18 -7.87 -1.74
N LEU A 610 -30.93 -8.19 -1.48
CA LEU A 610 -29.81 -7.22 -1.51
C LEU A 610 -29.28 -6.92 -2.90
N LYS A 611 -29.79 -7.61 -3.94
CA LYS A 611 -29.35 -7.37 -5.32
C LYS A 611 -29.60 -5.92 -5.74
N GLY A 612 -28.57 -5.24 -6.21
CA GLY A 612 -28.63 -3.81 -6.57
C GLY A 612 -28.56 -2.86 -5.37
N SER A 613 -28.36 -3.37 -4.15
CA SER A 613 -28.26 -2.54 -2.96
C SER A 613 -26.87 -1.93 -2.79
N LYS A 614 -26.79 -0.83 -2.06
CA LYS A 614 -25.53 -0.21 -1.63
C LYS A 614 -24.88 -0.96 -0.46
N THR A 615 -24.88 -2.29 -0.51
CA THR A 615 -24.20 -3.10 0.51
C THR A 615 -22.70 -3.17 0.21
N GLY A 616 -21.87 -2.78 1.18
CA GLY A 616 -20.42 -2.83 1.09
C GLY A 616 -19.83 -4.19 1.49
N VAL A 617 -18.67 -4.55 0.96
CA VAL A 617 -17.95 -5.79 1.29
C VAL A 617 -16.49 -5.46 1.60
N PHE A 618 -16.06 -5.67 2.84
CA PHE A 618 -14.74 -5.34 3.34
C PHE A 618 -14.08 -6.59 3.93
N MET A 619 -13.11 -7.17 3.22
CA MET A 619 -12.51 -8.46 3.59
C MET A 619 -11.03 -8.31 3.88
N GLY A 620 -10.60 -8.84 5.02
CA GLY A 620 -9.21 -9.10 5.35
C GLY A 620 -8.77 -10.45 4.79
N GLY A 621 -7.68 -10.49 4.05
CA GLY A 621 -7.16 -11.75 3.51
C GLY A 621 -5.79 -11.60 2.88
N THR A 622 -5.05 -12.68 2.85
CA THR A 622 -3.73 -12.80 2.22
C THR A 622 -3.72 -13.96 1.22
N GLY A 623 -2.69 -14.05 0.40
CA GLY A 623 -2.55 -15.17 -0.54
C GLY A 623 -2.43 -16.52 0.19
N SER A 624 -3.26 -17.50 -0.17
CA SER A 624 -3.24 -18.85 0.43
C SER A 624 -2.14 -19.76 -0.13
N GLY A 625 -1.54 -19.39 -1.28
CA GLY A 625 -0.65 -20.24 -2.07
C GLY A 625 -1.38 -21.30 -2.90
N TYR A 626 -2.70 -21.23 -3.02
CA TYR A 626 -3.50 -22.21 -3.77
C TYR A 626 -3.15 -22.23 -5.27
N ASP A 627 -2.80 -21.10 -5.82
CA ASP A 627 -2.34 -20.93 -7.22
C ASP A 627 -1.03 -21.65 -7.52
N THR A 628 -0.24 -21.97 -6.48
CA THR A 628 1.03 -22.70 -6.60
C THR A 628 0.87 -24.21 -6.44
N VAL A 629 -0.28 -24.68 -5.95
CA VAL A 629 -0.59 -26.11 -5.82
C VAL A 629 -0.93 -26.66 -7.19
N GLY A 630 0.05 -27.18 -7.93
CA GLY A 630 -0.07 -27.70 -9.28
C GLY A 630 -1.12 -28.81 -9.43
N GLY A 631 -2.29 -28.48 -9.90
CA GLY A 631 -3.40 -29.41 -10.14
C GLY A 631 -4.45 -28.87 -11.13
N THR A 632 -4.40 -27.59 -11.47
CA THR A 632 -5.37 -26.94 -12.39
C THR A 632 -4.93 -26.94 -13.86
N ALA A 633 -3.86 -27.66 -14.22
CA ALA A 633 -3.40 -27.78 -15.60
C ALA A 633 -4.47 -28.49 -16.46
N GLY A 634 -5.02 -27.77 -17.42
CA GLY A 634 -5.90 -28.27 -18.48
C GLY A 634 -7.24 -27.56 -18.55
N ASP A 635 -8.26 -28.04 -17.89
CA ASP A 635 -9.65 -27.57 -18.12
C ASP A 635 -10.05 -26.29 -17.33
N ALA A 636 -9.24 -25.86 -16.34
CA ALA A 636 -9.53 -24.71 -15.48
C ALA A 636 -8.75 -23.43 -15.82
N GLU A 637 -7.88 -23.45 -16.83
CA GLU A 637 -6.96 -22.34 -17.20
C GLU A 637 -7.65 -20.97 -17.33
N GLY A 638 -8.88 -20.93 -17.84
CA GLY A 638 -9.63 -19.67 -17.99
C GLY A 638 -10.07 -19.01 -16.68
N TYR A 639 -10.05 -19.74 -15.55
CA TYR A 639 -10.50 -19.25 -14.24
C TYR A 639 -9.36 -19.03 -13.25
N THR A 640 -8.13 -19.38 -13.58
CA THR A 640 -6.99 -19.34 -12.66
C THR A 640 -6.73 -17.92 -12.13
N LEU A 641 -6.81 -16.92 -13.01
CA LEU A 641 -6.59 -15.53 -12.62
C LEU A 641 -7.61 -15.05 -11.57
N THR A 642 -8.90 -15.30 -11.79
CA THR A 642 -9.96 -14.89 -10.86
C THR A 642 -10.06 -15.82 -9.66
N GLY A 643 -9.63 -17.05 -9.80
CA GLY A 643 -9.56 -18.04 -8.72
C GLY A 643 -8.52 -17.68 -7.66
N GLY A 644 -7.32 -17.20 -8.06
CA GLY A 644 -6.22 -16.90 -7.15
C GLY A 644 -6.10 -15.44 -6.71
N ALA A 645 -6.79 -14.49 -7.38
CA ALA A 645 -6.63 -13.07 -7.09
C ALA A 645 -7.24 -12.67 -5.73
N SER A 646 -6.44 -12.08 -4.84
CA SER A 646 -6.90 -11.61 -3.53
C SER A 646 -8.00 -10.53 -3.62
N SER A 647 -7.99 -9.68 -4.65
CA SER A 647 -9.07 -8.70 -4.89
C SER A 647 -10.44 -9.35 -5.10
N VAL A 648 -10.48 -10.62 -5.51
CA VAL A 648 -11.71 -11.38 -5.74
C VAL A 648 -12.31 -11.91 -4.43
N LEU A 649 -11.60 -11.90 -3.31
CA LEU A 649 -12.16 -12.26 -2.00
C LEU A 649 -13.42 -11.41 -1.67
N SER A 650 -13.34 -10.09 -1.79
CA SER A 650 -14.49 -9.20 -1.61
C SER A 650 -15.36 -9.12 -2.88
N GLY A 651 -14.73 -9.07 -4.05
CA GLY A 651 -15.42 -8.90 -5.33
C GLY A 651 -16.36 -10.06 -5.68
N ARG A 652 -16.02 -11.30 -5.30
CA ARG A 652 -16.87 -12.47 -5.56
C ARG A 652 -18.15 -12.45 -4.74
N ILE A 653 -18.07 -12.04 -3.49
CA ILE A 653 -19.28 -11.88 -2.65
C ILE A 653 -20.20 -10.84 -3.30
N ALA A 654 -19.65 -9.67 -3.64
CA ALA A 654 -20.41 -8.62 -4.30
C ALA A 654 -21.01 -9.08 -5.63
N TYR A 655 -20.24 -9.80 -6.45
CA TYR A 655 -20.70 -10.33 -7.74
C TYR A 655 -21.82 -11.35 -7.58
N VAL A 656 -21.65 -12.35 -6.70
CA VAL A 656 -22.62 -13.44 -6.54
C VAL A 656 -23.94 -12.94 -5.94
N LEU A 657 -23.88 -12.04 -4.97
CA LEU A 657 -25.04 -11.45 -4.31
C LEU A 657 -25.59 -10.21 -5.04
N GLY A 658 -24.91 -9.71 -6.08
CA GLY A 658 -25.32 -8.54 -6.85
C GLY A 658 -25.25 -7.23 -6.06
N LEU A 659 -24.29 -7.08 -5.14
CA LEU A 659 -24.11 -5.90 -4.30
C LEU A 659 -23.38 -4.79 -5.07
N GLU A 660 -23.81 -3.54 -4.90
CA GLU A 660 -23.26 -2.37 -5.62
C GLU A 660 -22.51 -1.37 -4.73
N GLY A 661 -22.36 -1.67 -3.45
CA GLY A 661 -21.51 -0.90 -2.54
C GLY A 661 -20.02 -1.14 -2.75
N PRO A 662 -19.14 -0.46 -1.98
CA PRO A 662 -17.70 -0.66 -2.05
C PRO A 662 -17.30 -2.12 -1.79
N ALA A 663 -16.46 -2.73 -2.64
CA ALA A 663 -15.91 -4.05 -2.43
C ALA A 663 -14.37 -3.95 -2.33
N ILE A 664 -13.84 -4.15 -1.11
CA ILE A 664 -12.44 -3.89 -0.79
C ILE A 664 -11.85 -5.12 -0.10
N THR A 665 -10.73 -5.59 -0.60
CA THR A 665 -9.88 -6.57 0.11
C THR A 665 -8.64 -5.85 0.64
N VAL A 666 -8.32 -6.08 1.91
CA VAL A 666 -7.15 -5.50 2.58
C VAL A 666 -6.24 -6.59 3.12
N ASP A 667 -4.94 -6.40 2.97
CA ASP A 667 -3.92 -7.20 3.62
C ASP A 667 -3.04 -6.29 4.50
N THR A 668 -3.25 -6.39 5.79
CA THR A 668 -2.42 -5.80 6.84
C THR A 668 -1.94 -6.87 7.81
N ALA A 669 -1.75 -8.08 7.30
CA ALA A 669 -1.42 -9.28 8.04
C ALA A 669 -2.46 -9.56 9.16
N CYS A 670 -2.03 -9.79 10.40
CA CYS A 670 -2.92 -10.20 11.48
C CYS A 670 -4.03 -9.17 11.82
N SER A 671 -3.84 -7.90 11.51
CA SER A 671 -4.85 -6.85 11.77
C SER A 671 -5.92 -6.71 10.67
N SER A 672 -5.81 -7.45 9.56
CA SER A 672 -6.62 -7.24 8.34
C SER A 672 -8.12 -7.18 8.59
N SER A 673 -8.70 -8.10 9.38
CA SER A 673 -10.15 -8.12 9.64
C SER A 673 -10.63 -6.96 10.52
N LEU A 674 -9.82 -6.48 11.48
CA LEU A 674 -10.19 -5.27 12.25
C LEU A 674 -10.04 -4.01 11.41
N VAL A 675 -9.06 -3.96 10.50
CA VAL A 675 -8.93 -2.87 9.53
C VAL A 675 -10.12 -2.88 8.56
N ALA A 676 -10.54 -4.06 8.08
CA ALA A 676 -11.74 -4.21 7.27
C ALA A 676 -13.00 -3.71 8.00
N LEU A 677 -13.18 -4.06 9.28
CA LEU A 677 -14.27 -3.56 10.11
C LEU A 677 -14.20 -2.04 10.32
N HIS A 678 -13.01 -1.49 10.53
CA HIS A 678 -12.80 -0.04 10.65
C HIS A 678 -13.22 0.70 9.37
N LEU A 679 -12.82 0.19 8.19
CA LEU A 679 -13.19 0.76 6.89
C LEU A 679 -14.70 0.65 6.63
N ALA A 680 -15.32 -0.49 6.97
CA ALA A 680 -16.77 -0.68 6.88
C ALA A 680 -17.52 0.34 7.75
N ALA A 681 -17.08 0.52 9.00
CA ALA A 681 -17.66 1.51 9.91
C ALA A 681 -17.54 2.95 9.37
N GLN A 682 -16.41 3.28 8.74
CA GLN A 682 -16.24 4.59 8.09
C GLN A 682 -17.16 4.76 6.87
N ALA A 683 -17.26 3.73 6.00
CA ALA A 683 -18.11 3.75 4.82
C ALA A 683 -19.61 3.89 5.19
N LEU A 684 -20.04 3.23 6.27
CA LEU A 684 -21.41 3.38 6.81
C LEU A 684 -21.66 4.79 7.35
N ARG A 685 -20.72 5.36 8.12
CA ARG A 685 -20.84 6.74 8.65
C ARG A 685 -20.80 7.79 7.55
N SER A 686 -20.01 7.59 6.50
CA SER A 686 -19.96 8.50 5.35
C SER A 686 -21.15 8.33 4.38
N GLY A 687 -21.98 7.29 4.54
CA GLY A 687 -23.12 7.00 3.66
C GLY A 687 -22.70 6.41 2.30
N GLU A 688 -21.48 5.88 2.18
CA GLU A 688 -21.05 5.15 0.99
C GLU A 688 -21.78 3.82 0.84
N CYS A 689 -22.18 3.21 1.95
CA CYS A 689 -23.05 2.04 2.01
C CYS A 689 -24.05 2.16 3.16
N ASP A 690 -25.11 1.34 3.12
CA ASP A 690 -26.17 1.31 4.12
C ASP A 690 -26.10 0.06 4.99
N LEU A 691 -25.56 -1.02 4.46
CA LEU A 691 -25.21 -2.29 5.11
C LEU A 691 -23.80 -2.66 4.67
N ALA A 692 -23.02 -3.31 5.51
CA ALA A 692 -21.70 -3.80 5.12
C ALA A 692 -21.43 -5.19 5.68
N LEU A 693 -20.77 -6.02 4.88
CA LEU A 693 -20.14 -7.26 5.29
C LEU A 693 -18.67 -6.96 5.59
N ALA A 694 -18.22 -7.24 6.82
CA ALA A 694 -16.84 -6.98 7.23
C ALA A 694 -16.26 -8.20 7.92
N GLY A 695 -15.07 -8.62 7.53
CA GLY A 695 -14.48 -9.80 8.14
C GLY A 695 -13.10 -10.14 7.61
N GLY A 696 -12.72 -11.42 7.74
CA GLY A 696 -11.45 -11.91 7.23
C GLY A 696 -11.40 -13.42 7.13
N VAL A 697 -10.45 -13.88 6.30
CA VAL A 697 -10.26 -15.30 6.03
C VAL A 697 -8.78 -15.63 5.89
N THR A 698 -8.42 -16.83 6.32
CA THR A 698 -7.12 -17.45 6.05
C THR A 698 -7.29 -18.95 5.86
N VAL A 699 -6.80 -19.45 4.75
CA VAL A 699 -6.57 -20.88 4.50
C VAL A 699 -5.14 -21.05 4.02
N MET A 700 -4.43 -22.01 4.55
CA MET A 700 -3.06 -22.33 4.18
C MET A 700 -3.06 -23.52 3.19
N ALA A 701 -3.04 -23.20 1.89
CA ALA A 701 -3.00 -24.25 0.86
C ALA A 701 -1.63 -24.95 0.79
N THR A 702 -0.57 -24.26 1.24
CA THR A 702 0.81 -24.79 1.31
C THR A 702 1.38 -24.59 2.71
N PRO A 703 2.42 -25.35 3.12
CA PRO A 703 3.06 -25.20 4.42
C PRO A 703 4.06 -24.01 4.46
N GLY A 704 4.16 -23.21 3.42
CA GLY A 704 5.20 -22.17 3.28
C GLY A 704 5.23 -21.14 4.42
N VAL A 705 4.08 -20.81 5.00
CA VAL A 705 4.01 -19.90 6.14
C VAL A 705 4.66 -20.50 7.39
N PHE A 706 4.49 -21.81 7.64
CA PHE A 706 5.16 -22.51 8.75
C PHE A 706 6.67 -22.49 8.57
N ALA A 707 7.16 -22.83 7.36
CA ALA A 707 8.59 -22.79 7.06
C ALA A 707 9.19 -21.38 7.25
N GLY A 708 8.47 -20.34 6.81
CA GLY A 708 8.88 -18.95 6.99
C GLY A 708 9.01 -18.53 8.46
N PHE A 709 8.02 -18.87 9.28
CA PHE A 709 8.05 -18.57 10.71
C PHE A 709 9.06 -19.43 11.48
N ALA A 710 9.25 -20.68 11.08
CA ALA A 710 10.26 -21.58 11.66
C ALA A 710 11.68 -21.02 11.45
N MET A 711 12.01 -20.54 10.24
CA MET A 711 13.31 -19.91 9.96
C MET A 711 13.59 -18.67 10.81
N GLN A 712 12.54 -18.01 11.29
CA GLN A 712 12.65 -16.83 12.17
C GLN A 712 12.58 -17.20 13.68
N GLY A 713 12.46 -18.49 14.01
CA GLY A 713 12.28 -18.93 15.39
C GLY A 713 10.97 -18.46 16.04
N GLY A 714 9.95 -18.17 15.20
CA GLY A 714 8.69 -17.58 15.66
C GLY A 714 7.57 -18.59 15.96
N LEU A 715 7.74 -19.90 15.64
CA LEU A 715 6.74 -20.92 15.90
C LEU A 715 6.85 -21.47 17.32
N ALA A 716 5.69 -21.77 17.91
CA ALA A 716 5.62 -22.54 19.14
C ALA A 716 6.08 -23.99 18.92
N SER A 717 6.82 -24.55 19.89
CA SER A 717 7.36 -25.90 19.80
C SER A 717 6.30 -27.00 19.76
N ASP A 718 5.07 -26.69 20.17
CA ASP A 718 3.91 -27.57 20.23
C ASP A 718 2.72 -27.11 19.36
N GLY A 719 2.89 -26.04 18.59
CA GLY A 719 1.86 -25.47 17.74
C GLY A 719 0.76 -24.69 18.47
N ARG A 720 0.94 -24.32 19.75
CA ARG A 720 -0.05 -23.65 20.60
C ARG A 720 0.32 -22.19 20.89
N CYS A 721 -0.68 -21.33 20.97
CA CYS A 721 -0.51 -19.96 21.48
C CYS A 721 -0.64 -19.95 23.01
N LYS A 722 0.48 -19.88 23.73
CA LYS A 722 0.54 -19.79 25.20
C LYS A 722 0.55 -18.32 25.62
N ALA A 723 -0.59 -17.64 25.39
CA ALA A 723 -0.71 -16.19 25.54
C ALA A 723 -0.40 -15.72 26.97
N PHE A 724 0.58 -14.80 27.10
CA PHE A 724 1.04 -14.19 28.36
C PHE A 724 1.61 -15.18 29.40
N SER A 725 1.89 -16.42 29.01
CA SER A 725 2.42 -17.46 29.88
C SER A 725 3.94 -17.37 30.00
N VAL A 726 4.47 -17.83 31.16
CA VAL A 726 5.91 -18.06 31.35
C VAL A 726 6.49 -19.04 30.32
N THR A 727 5.65 -19.94 29.81
CA THR A 727 6.02 -20.94 28.81
C THR A 727 5.81 -20.48 27.36
N ALA A 728 5.49 -19.19 27.14
CA ALA A 728 5.35 -18.63 25.81
C ALA A 728 6.65 -18.79 25.00
N ASP A 729 6.60 -19.47 23.87
CA ASP A 729 7.77 -19.84 23.05
C ASP A 729 7.61 -19.56 21.57
N GLY A 730 6.40 -19.15 21.14
CA GLY A 730 6.11 -18.82 19.74
C GLY A 730 4.62 -18.84 19.43
N VAL A 731 4.28 -18.63 18.17
CA VAL A 731 2.91 -18.62 17.67
C VAL A 731 2.47 -20.01 17.18
N GLY A 732 1.27 -20.41 17.50
CA GLY A 732 0.57 -21.53 16.88
C GLY A 732 -0.29 -20.99 15.72
N LEU A 733 0.07 -21.30 14.47
CA LEU A 733 -0.64 -20.81 13.29
C LEU A 733 -1.96 -21.58 13.09
N ALA A 734 -2.97 -20.86 12.63
CA ALA A 734 -4.29 -21.42 12.36
C ALA A 734 -4.96 -20.82 11.14
N GLU A 735 -5.94 -21.53 10.64
CA GLU A 735 -6.88 -21.11 9.60
C GLU A 735 -8.17 -20.59 10.24
N GLY A 736 -8.98 -19.90 9.47
CA GLY A 736 -10.29 -19.47 9.90
C GLY A 736 -10.94 -18.48 8.95
N ALA A 737 -12.24 -18.36 9.08
CA ALA A 737 -13.05 -17.36 8.42
C ALA A 737 -14.06 -16.77 9.42
N GLY A 738 -14.23 -15.47 9.40
CA GLY A 738 -15.25 -14.80 10.20
C GLY A 738 -15.80 -13.59 9.48
N LEU A 739 -17.10 -13.41 9.55
CA LEU A 739 -17.83 -12.32 8.91
C LEU A 739 -18.86 -11.72 9.86
N LEU A 740 -18.97 -10.41 9.78
CA LEU A 740 -19.97 -9.60 10.48
C LEU A 740 -20.84 -8.89 9.45
N ALA A 741 -22.15 -8.90 9.64
CA ALA A 741 -23.07 -7.96 9.00
C ALA A 741 -23.22 -6.76 9.93
N VAL A 742 -22.95 -5.57 9.41
CA VAL A 742 -22.92 -4.32 10.19
C VAL A 742 -23.67 -3.20 9.47
N GLU A 743 -24.38 -2.38 10.22
CA GLU A 743 -25.10 -1.21 9.72
C GLU A 743 -25.12 -0.10 10.79
N ARG A 744 -25.57 1.11 10.43
CA ARG A 744 -25.76 2.18 11.44
C ARG A 744 -26.79 1.74 12.48
N LEU A 745 -26.56 2.06 13.75
CA LEU A 745 -27.49 1.68 14.83
C LEU A 745 -28.89 2.24 14.61
N SER A 746 -29.01 3.43 14.05
CA SER A 746 -30.28 4.05 13.68
C SER A 746 -31.00 3.26 12.58
N ASP A 747 -30.24 2.70 11.61
CA ASP A 747 -30.79 1.88 10.54
C ASP A 747 -31.23 0.51 11.06
N ALA A 748 -30.43 -0.14 11.90
CA ALA A 748 -30.79 -1.41 12.54
C ALA A 748 -32.12 -1.31 13.29
N ARG A 749 -32.29 -0.23 14.06
CA ARG A 749 -33.54 0.05 14.77
C ARG A 749 -34.72 0.28 13.81
N ARG A 750 -34.51 1.07 12.77
CA ARG A 750 -35.54 1.35 11.75
C ARG A 750 -35.94 0.10 10.97
N ASN A 751 -34.96 -0.74 10.65
CA ASN A 751 -35.18 -1.96 9.88
C ASN A 751 -35.69 -3.13 10.75
N GLY A 752 -35.68 -3.00 12.08
CA GLY A 752 -36.07 -4.05 13.01
C GLY A 752 -35.03 -5.17 13.14
N HIS A 753 -33.79 -4.93 12.71
CA HIS A 753 -32.74 -5.93 12.82
C HIS A 753 -32.27 -6.07 14.28
N ARG A 754 -32.06 -7.29 14.71
CA ARG A 754 -31.57 -7.58 16.05
C ARG A 754 -30.13 -7.11 16.20
N VAL A 755 -29.88 -6.18 17.11
CA VAL A 755 -28.52 -5.75 17.45
C VAL A 755 -27.87 -6.75 18.39
N LEU A 756 -26.72 -7.31 17.99
CA LEU A 756 -25.95 -8.28 18.79
C LEU A 756 -24.94 -7.58 19.69
N ALA A 757 -24.31 -6.53 19.21
CA ALA A 757 -23.42 -5.60 19.92
C ALA A 757 -23.24 -4.34 19.08
N VAL A 758 -22.56 -3.36 19.63
CA VAL A 758 -22.27 -2.09 18.97
C VAL A 758 -20.77 -1.88 18.86
N VAL A 759 -20.26 -1.56 17.67
CA VAL A 759 -18.92 -1.01 17.46
C VAL A 759 -18.97 0.47 17.82
N ARG A 760 -18.55 0.77 19.04
CA ARG A 760 -18.58 2.12 19.60
C ARG A 760 -17.53 3.03 19.03
N GLY A 761 -16.32 2.50 18.83
CA GLY A 761 -15.18 3.20 18.23
C GLY A 761 -14.10 2.25 17.76
N SER A 762 -13.24 2.73 16.88
CA SER A 762 -12.12 1.97 16.36
C SER A 762 -10.99 2.90 15.92
N ALA A 763 -9.77 2.38 15.97
CA ALA A 763 -8.60 3.10 15.46
C ALA A 763 -7.61 2.13 14.81
N ILE A 764 -6.86 2.66 13.86
CA ILE A 764 -5.73 2.00 13.21
C ILE A 764 -4.52 2.93 13.23
N ASN A 765 -3.32 2.37 13.36
CA ASN A 765 -2.08 3.12 13.19
C ASN A 765 -0.95 2.22 12.67
N GLN A 766 0.24 2.79 12.55
CA GLN A 766 1.44 2.10 12.10
C GLN A 766 2.56 2.27 13.14
N ASP A 767 3.40 1.24 13.29
CA ASP A 767 4.56 1.26 14.18
C ASP A 767 5.62 2.28 13.74
N GLY A 768 5.71 2.55 12.45
CA GLY A 768 6.71 3.45 11.89
C GLY A 768 8.12 2.83 11.94
N ALA A 769 9.13 3.63 12.22
CA ALA A 769 10.50 3.17 12.35
C ALA A 769 10.71 2.54 13.75
N SER A 770 10.22 1.31 13.94
CA SER A 770 10.47 0.49 15.13
C SER A 770 11.88 -0.15 15.10
N ASN A 771 12.19 -1.01 16.08
CA ASN A 771 13.48 -1.73 16.14
C ASN A 771 13.69 -2.76 15.01
N GLY A 772 12.68 -3.00 14.19
CA GLY A 772 12.68 -3.91 13.02
C GLY A 772 11.32 -3.92 12.37
N LEU A 773 11.24 -4.31 11.09
CA LEU A 773 9.98 -4.31 10.33
C LEU A 773 8.88 -5.15 11.02
N THR A 774 9.28 -6.27 11.62
CA THR A 774 8.35 -7.22 12.27
C THR A 774 8.34 -7.10 13.81
N ALA A 775 9.10 -6.14 14.37
CA ALA A 775 9.21 -5.96 15.81
C ALA A 775 8.02 -5.15 16.35
N PRO A 776 7.27 -5.67 17.34
CA PRO A 776 6.16 -4.93 17.96
C PRO A 776 6.63 -3.61 18.61
N ASN A 777 5.75 -2.61 18.58
CA ASN A 777 6.04 -1.28 19.14
C ASN A 777 5.03 -0.89 20.22
N GLY A 778 5.41 -1.02 21.49
CA GLY A 778 4.55 -0.71 22.63
C GLY A 778 3.97 0.71 22.62
N PRO A 779 4.76 1.79 22.35
CA PRO A 779 4.23 3.14 22.19
C PRO A 779 3.14 3.27 21.10
N SER A 780 3.25 2.54 19.98
CA SER A 780 2.25 2.55 18.93
C SER A 780 0.97 1.82 19.36
N GLN A 781 1.11 0.70 20.05
CA GLN A 781 -0.01 -0.01 20.66
C GLN A 781 -0.76 0.87 21.66
N GLN A 782 -0.05 1.58 22.53
CA GLN A 782 -0.66 2.57 23.45
C GLN A 782 -1.40 3.68 22.70
N ARG A 783 -0.84 4.18 21.60
CA ARG A 783 -1.50 5.23 20.79
C ARG A 783 -2.77 4.74 20.14
N VAL A 784 -2.78 3.56 19.53
CA VAL A 784 -3.98 3.02 18.87
C VAL A 784 -5.10 2.73 19.87
N ILE A 785 -4.75 2.22 21.07
CA ILE A 785 -5.71 2.02 22.16
C ILE A 785 -6.34 3.36 22.57
N ARG A 786 -5.51 4.39 22.87
CA ARG A 786 -6.02 5.71 23.25
C ARG A 786 -6.86 6.36 22.15
N GLN A 787 -6.50 6.19 20.90
CA GLN A 787 -7.27 6.70 19.77
C GLN A 787 -8.63 5.99 19.63
N ALA A 788 -8.68 4.67 19.83
CA ALA A 788 -9.92 3.91 19.81
C ALA A 788 -10.86 4.31 20.96
N LEU A 789 -10.33 4.49 22.16
CA LEU A 789 -11.08 5.02 23.32
C LEU A 789 -11.63 6.42 23.03
N ALA A 790 -10.82 7.29 22.46
CA ALA A 790 -11.23 8.65 22.09
C ALA A 790 -12.31 8.62 20.99
N SER A 791 -12.16 7.76 19.98
CA SER A 791 -13.17 7.52 18.93
C SER A 791 -14.47 6.97 19.49
N ALA A 792 -14.40 6.16 20.54
CA ALA A 792 -15.58 5.62 21.23
C ALA A 792 -16.24 6.61 22.20
N GLY A 793 -15.58 7.72 22.55
CA GLY A 793 -16.02 8.66 23.57
C GLY A 793 -16.06 8.07 24.98
N VAL A 794 -15.15 7.12 25.30
CA VAL A 794 -15.10 6.43 26.60
C VAL A 794 -13.70 6.51 27.20
N THR A 795 -13.63 6.32 28.53
CA THR A 795 -12.35 6.25 29.26
C THR A 795 -11.86 4.80 29.34
N ALA A 796 -10.59 4.62 29.70
CA ALA A 796 -10.00 3.30 29.94
C ALA A 796 -10.75 2.52 31.04
N ALA A 797 -11.23 3.18 32.07
CA ALA A 797 -12.00 2.58 33.18
C ALA A 797 -13.40 2.10 32.77
N ASP A 798 -13.92 2.53 31.61
CA ASP A 798 -15.20 2.13 31.08
C ASP A 798 -15.17 0.81 30.29
N VAL A 799 -14.00 0.23 30.07
CA VAL A 799 -13.83 -1.05 29.38
C VAL A 799 -13.57 -2.15 30.40
N ASP A 800 -14.28 -3.25 30.34
CA ASP A 800 -14.28 -4.33 31.34
C ASP A 800 -13.26 -5.43 31.01
N VAL A 801 -13.10 -5.72 29.74
CA VAL A 801 -12.24 -6.82 29.24
C VAL A 801 -11.53 -6.42 27.95
N VAL A 802 -10.36 -6.97 27.71
CA VAL A 802 -9.68 -6.91 26.41
C VAL A 802 -9.42 -8.31 25.89
N GLU A 803 -9.89 -8.57 24.70
CA GLU A 803 -9.44 -9.67 23.85
C GLU A 803 -8.13 -9.22 23.19
N ALA A 804 -7.04 -9.76 23.65
CA ALA A 804 -5.70 -9.34 23.25
C ALA A 804 -5.29 -9.90 21.88
N HIS A 805 -4.22 -9.34 21.34
CA HIS A 805 -3.51 -9.98 20.25
C HIS A 805 -2.88 -11.31 20.72
N GLY A 806 -2.19 -11.33 21.85
CA GLY A 806 -1.82 -12.50 22.65
C GLY A 806 -1.44 -13.75 21.86
N THR A 807 -0.33 -13.70 21.13
CA THR A 807 0.11 -14.76 20.21
C THR A 807 0.99 -15.85 20.84
N GLY A 808 1.37 -15.68 22.11
CA GLY A 808 2.27 -16.61 22.82
C GLY A 808 3.75 -16.41 22.49
N THR A 809 4.14 -15.24 21.99
CA THR A 809 5.53 -14.95 21.64
C THR A 809 6.30 -14.32 22.79
N ARG A 810 7.56 -14.72 22.98
CA ARG A 810 8.44 -14.23 24.07
C ARG A 810 8.62 -12.71 24.08
N LEU A 811 8.59 -12.07 22.90
CA LEU A 811 8.78 -10.64 22.77
C LEU A 811 7.46 -9.86 22.69
N GLY A 812 6.49 -10.37 21.93
CA GLY A 812 5.25 -9.66 21.61
C GLY A 812 4.33 -9.53 22.80
N ASP A 813 4.11 -10.61 23.52
CA ASP A 813 3.18 -10.66 24.65
C ASP A 813 3.60 -9.71 25.80
N PRO A 814 4.88 -9.65 26.22
CA PRO A 814 5.30 -8.67 27.22
C PRO A 814 5.11 -7.23 26.76
N ILE A 815 5.40 -6.90 25.49
CA ILE A 815 5.21 -5.56 24.94
C ILE A 815 3.72 -5.17 24.95
N GLU A 816 2.85 -6.08 24.55
CA GLU A 816 1.39 -5.86 24.58
C GLU A 816 0.87 -5.70 26.01
N ALA A 817 1.26 -6.59 26.92
CA ALA A 817 0.87 -6.49 28.33
C ALA A 817 1.29 -5.16 28.97
N GLN A 818 2.53 -4.71 28.72
CA GLN A 818 3.01 -3.39 29.18
C GLN A 818 2.20 -2.25 28.56
N ALA A 819 1.81 -2.34 27.27
CA ALA A 819 0.98 -1.33 26.65
C ALA A 819 -0.43 -1.28 27.26
N LEU A 820 -1.02 -2.43 27.58
CA LEU A 820 -2.32 -2.55 28.25
C LEU A 820 -2.27 -2.03 29.68
N LEU A 821 -1.24 -2.38 30.45
CA LEU A 821 -0.99 -1.86 31.79
C LEU A 821 -0.84 -0.33 31.77
N ALA A 822 -0.11 0.24 30.80
CA ALA A 822 0.11 1.68 30.65
C ALA A 822 -1.11 2.46 30.12
N THR A 823 -2.13 1.79 29.64
CA THR A 823 -3.36 2.41 29.12
C THR A 823 -4.57 2.06 29.97
N TYR A 824 -5.01 0.82 29.93
CA TYR A 824 -6.18 0.33 30.65
C TYR A 824 -5.95 0.08 32.13
N GLY A 825 -4.73 -0.29 32.52
CA GLY A 825 -4.39 -0.61 33.91
C GLY A 825 -4.29 0.59 34.83
N GLN A 826 -4.22 1.82 34.29
CA GLN A 826 -4.03 3.04 35.05
C GLN A 826 -5.35 3.67 35.50
N GLY A 827 -5.36 4.22 36.74
CA GLY A 827 -6.52 4.93 37.28
C GLY A 827 -7.75 4.06 37.54
N ARG A 828 -7.57 2.75 37.59
CA ARG A 828 -8.63 1.75 37.79
C ARG A 828 -8.66 1.29 39.24
N PRO A 829 -9.84 1.10 39.86
CA PRO A 829 -9.95 0.51 41.19
C PRO A 829 -9.36 -0.91 41.24
N ALA A 830 -8.65 -1.25 42.30
CA ALA A 830 -8.00 -2.55 42.42
C ALA A 830 -9.01 -3.73 42.50
N ASP A 831 -10.22 -3.48 42.97
CA ASP A 831 -11.33 -4.43 43.03
C ASP A 831 -12.09 -4.58 41.70
N ARG A 832 -11.70 -3.80 40.66
CA ARG A 832 -12.27 -3.88 39.30
C ARG A 832 -11.14 -3.83 38.27
N PRO A 833 -10.30 -4.86 38.20
CA PRO A 833 -9.23 -4.96 37.20
C PRO A 833 -9.79 -5.01 35.78
N LEU A 834 -8.94 -4.72 34.80
CA LEU A 834 -9.23 -5.09 33.42
C LEU A 834 -9.00 -6.59 33.26
N TRP A 835 -10.00 -7.31 32.78
CA TRP A 835 -9.80 -8.70 32.42
C TRP A 835 -9.09 -8.82 31.06
N LEU A 836 -8.09 -9.69 30.97
CA LEU A 836 -7.26 -9.88 29.78
C LEU A 836 -7.31 -11.35 29.34
N GLY A 837 -7.69 -11.59 28.09
CA GLY A 837 -7.74 -12.94 27.52
C GLY A 837 -7.36 -12.98 26.05
N SER A 838 -7.17 -14.21 25.53
CA SER A 838 -6.92 -14.45 24.10
C SER A 838 -7.52 -15.79 23.66
N LEU A 839 -8.42 -15.76 22.67
CA LEU A 839 -9.00 -16.97 22.10
C LEU A 839 -7.99 -17.81 21.30
N LYS A 840 -6.85 -17.23 20.97
CA LYS A 840 -5.79 -17.93 20.23
C LYS A 840 -5.24 -19.11 21.02
N SER A 841 -5.39 -19.12 22.35
CA SER A 841 -5.10 -20.26 23.19
C SER A 841 -5.99 -21.49 22.90
N ASN A 842 -7.19 -21.26 22.34
CA ASN A 842 -8.14 -22.32 21.98
C ASN A 842 -7.99 -22.77 20.52
N ILE A 843 -7.89 -21.83 19.58
CA ILE A 843 -8.01 -22.13 18.15
C ILE A 843 -6.73 -21.83 17.35
N GLY A 844 -5.67 -21.34 18.00
CA GLY A 844 -4.47 -20.84 17.33
C GLY A 844 -4.67 -19.46 16.71
N HIS A 845 -3.62 -18.97 16.05
CA HIS A 845 -3.61 -17.65 15.41
C HIS A 845 -4.13 -17.71 13.97
N THR A 846 -5.39 -17.35 13.77
CA THR A 846 -6.08 -17.39 12.47
C THR A 846 -5.70 -16.25 11.50
N GLN A 847 -4.53 -15.67 11.69
CA GLN A 847 -3.88 -14.70 10.80
C GLN A 847 -4.82 -13.54 10.41
N ALA A 848 -5.20 -13.38 9.12
CA ALA A 848 -6.08 -12.29 8.68
C ALA A 848 -7.49 -12.33 9.34
N ALA A 849 -7.97 -13.50 9.77
CA ALA A 849 -9.24 -13.67 10.47
C ALA A 849 -9.15 -13.46 11.99
N ALA A 850 -7.94 -13.24 12.55
CA ALA A 850 -7.74 -13.24 14.00
C ALA A 850 -8.53 -12.14 14.73
N GLY A 851 -8.63 -10.96 14.16
CA GLY A 851 -9.35 -9.84 14.77
C GLY A 851 -10.85 -10.06 14.80
N VAL A 852 -11.46 -10.53 13.72
CA VAL A 852 -12.91 -10.81 13.67
C VAL A 852 -13.29 -11.99 14.58
N ALA A 853 -12.41 -12.97 14.74
CA ALA A 853 -12.60 -14.05 15.71
C ALA A 853 -12.72 -13.51 17.15
N GLY A 854 -11.83 -12.55 17.51
CA GLY A 854 -11.91 -11.85 18.80
C GLY A 854 -13.19 -11.03 18.96
N VAL A 855 -13.66 -10.35 17.91
CA VAL A 855 -14.94 -9.63 17.92
C VAL A 855 -16.09 -10.60 18.18
N ILE A 856 -16.17 -11.72 17.44
CA ILE A 856 -17.23 -12.74 17.63
C ILE A 856 -17.20 -13.29 19.06
N LYS A 857 -16.03 -13.62 19.62
CA LYS A 857 -15.89 -14.06 21.01
C LYS A 857 -16.47 -13.03 21.97
N MET A 858 -16.11 -11.75 21.84
CA MET A 858 -16.58 -10.71 22.77
C MET A 858 -18.07 -10.45 22.65
N VAL A 859 -18.65 -10.50 21.45
CA VAL A 859 -20.09 -10.42 21.25
C VAL A 859 -20.81 -11.58 21.96
N LEU A 860 -20.31 -12.79 21.82
CA LEU A 860 -20.87 -13.97 22.50
C LEU A 860 -20.72 -13.85 24.02
N ALA A 861 -19.57 -13.41 24.52
CA ALA A 861 -19.32 -13.20 25.95
C ALA A 861 -20.31 -12.18 26.55
N MET A 862 -20.61 -11.07 25.85
CA MET A 862 -21.61 -10.09 26.25
C MET A 862 -23.03 -10.70 26.26
N ARG A 863 -23.38 -11.52 25.26
CA ARG A 863 -24.69 -12.15 25.15
C ARG A 863 -24.94 -13.16 26.28
N HIS A 864 -23.91 -13.86 26.70
CA HIS A 864 -24.02 -14.90 27.75
C HIS A 864 -23.65 -14.37 29.14
N GLY A 865 -23.18 -13.15 29.27
CA GLY A 865 -22.76 -12.57 30.54
C GLY A 865 -21.57 -13.28 31.19
N GLN A 866 -20.73 -13.92 30.39
CA GLN A 866 -19.61 -14.74 30.84
C GLN A 866 -18.35 -14.48 30.05
N LEU A 867 -17.19 -14.55 30.71
CA LEU A 867 -15.87 -14.40 30.13
C LEU A 867 -15.17 -15.78 30.14
N PRO A 868 -14.95 -16.41 28.97
CA PRO A 868 -14.30 -17.72 28.88
C PRO A 868 -12.80 -17.63 29.17
N PRO A 869 -12.20 -18.74 29.70
CA PRO A 869 -10.79 -18.74 30.11
C PRO A 869 -9.82 -18.68 28.91
N THR A 870 -8.62 -18.18 29.17
CA THR A 870 -7.46 -18.31 28.30
C THR A 870 -6.70 -19.56 28.72
N LEU A 871 -6.44 -20.47 27.77
CA LEU A 871 -5.76 -21.74 28.02
C LEU A 871 -4.23 -21.57 28.05
N HIS A 872 -3.54 -22.55 28.58
CA HIS A 872 -2.07 -22.68 28.59
C HIS A 872 -1.35 -21.59 29.38
N VAL A 873 -1.98 -21.03 30.41
CA VAL A 873 -1.40 -20.04 31.33
C VAL A 873 -1.39 -20.61 32.72
N ASP A 874 -0.33 -21.36 33.06
CA ASP A 874 -0.13 -21.85 34.42
C ASP A 874 0.42 -20.76 35.33
N GLU A 875 1.39 -19.98 34.82
CA GLU A 875 1.98 -18.82 35.48
C GLU A 875 2.11 -17.67 34.45
N PRO A 876 1.79 -16.41 34.84
CA PRO A 876 2.03 -15.25 33.98
C PRO A 876 3.51 -15.05 33.67
N THR A 877 3.83 -14.51 32.50
CA THR A 877 5.21 -14.23 32.12
C THR A 877 5.89 -13.28 33.14
N PRO A 878 7.10 -13.59 33.63
CA PRO A 878 7.85 -12.75 34.56
C PRO A 878 8.47 -11.50 33.89
N GLU A 879 8.46 -11.41 32.55
CA GLU A 879 8.96 -10.27 31.78
C GLU A 879 8.05 -9.03 31.91
N VAL A 880 6.94 -9.15 32.62
CA VAL A 880 5.96 -8.09 32.88
C VAL A 880 5.81 -7.87 34.36
N ASP A 881 5.96 -6.64 34.78
CA ASP A 881 5.59 -6.24 36.17
C ASP A 881 4.06 -6.01 36.21
N TRP A 882 3.31 -7.04 36.53
CA TRP A 882 1.85 -7.00 36.62
C TRP A 882 1.33 -6.10 37.75
N SER A 883 2.20 -5.68 38.69
CA SER A 883 1.81 -4.84 39.83
C SER A 883 1.68 -3.34 39.46
N VAL A 884 2.18 -2.90 38.29
CA VAL A 884 2.17 -1.48 37.88
C VAL A 884 0.82 -0.99 37.37
N GLY A 885 -0.18 -1.86 37.29
CA GLY A 885 -1.55 -1.49 36.87
C GLY A 885 -2.56 -2.60 37.18
N ALA A 886 -3.85 -2.25 37.22
CA ALA A 886 -4.92 -3.19 37.52
C ALA A 886 -5.37 -3.96 36.25
N VAL A 887 -4.62 -4.98 35.87
CA VAL A 887 -4.91 -5.93 34.78
C VAL A 887 -4.77 -7.35 35.29
N GLU A 888 -5.76 -8.20 35.08
CA GLU A 888 -5.75 -9.60 35.48
C GLU A 888 -6.01 -10.54 34.28
N LEU A 889 -5.25 -11.64 34.22
CA LEU A 889 -5.42 -12.66 33.18
C LEU A 889 -6.63 -13.52 33.48
N LEU A 890 -7.44 -13.76 32.45
CA LEU A 890 -8.57 -14.70 32.51
C LEU A 890 -8.06 -16.14 32.39
N THR A 891 -7.63 -16.75 33.49
CA THR A 891 -7.19 -18.16 33.55
C THR A 891 -8.34 -19.09 33.88
N GLU A 892 -9.43 -18.59 34.42
CA GLU A 892 -10.67 -19.32 34.74
C GLU A 892 -11.87 -18.56 34.14
N GLN A 893 -12.98 -19.28 33.94
CA GLN A 893 -14.22 -18.67 33.50
C GLN A 893 -14.78 -17.74 34.58
N GLN A 894 -15.09 -16.50 34.20
CA GLN A 894 -15.62 -15.47 35.10
C GLN A 894 -16.99 -14.97 34.63
N PRO A 895 -17.91 -14.61 35.54
CA PRO A 895 -19.08 -13.84 35.13
C PRO A 895 -18.61 -12.45 34.65
N TRP A 896 -19.38 -11.85 33.73
CA TRP A 896 -19.10 -10.46 33.33
C TRP A 896 -19.25 -9.53 34.56
N PRO A 897 -18.36 -8.57 34.80
CA PRO A 897 -18.42 -7.68 35.94
C PRO A 897 -19.77 -6.91 36.03
N VAL A 898 -20.34 -6.86 37.23
CA VAL A 898 -21.56 -6.09 37.46
C VAL A 898 -21.22 -4.60 37.45
N VAL A 899 -21.80 -3.88 36.51
CA VAL A 899 -21.64 -2.43 36.31
C VAL A 899 -22.99 -1.79 36.02
N ASP A 900 -23.13 -0.50 36.31
CA ASP A 900 -24.36 0.30 36.12
C ASP A 900 -24.41 0.99 34.74
N ARG A 901 -23.67 0.50 33.79
CA ARG A 901 -23.55 0.97 32.41
C ARG A 901 -23.51 -0.23 31.45
N PRO A 902 -23.68 -0.03 30.14
CA PRO A 902 -23.46 -1.11 29.15
C PRO A 902 -22.07 -1.71 29.28
N TRP A 903 -21.97 -3.01 29.12
CA TRP A 903 -20.70 -3.75 29.11
C TRP A 903 -19.85 -3.36 27.91
N ARG A 904 -18.54 -3.32 28.09
CA ARG A 904 -17.61 -2.93 27.03
C ARG A 904 -16.38 -3.82 26.97
N ALA A 905 -15.99 -4.16 25.76
CA ALA A 905 -14.79 -4.92 25.48
C ALA A 905 -13.88 -4.19 24.50
N GLY A 906 -12.57 -4.30 24.69
CA GLY A 906 -11.57 -3.95 23.67
C GLY A 906 -11.16 -5.20 22.89
N VAL A 907 -10.87 -5.07 21.61
CA VAL A 907 -10.28 -6.13 20.76
C VAL A 907 -9.05 -5.58 20.07
N SER A 908 -7.90 -6.21 20.29
CA SER A 908 -6.61 -5.84 19.71
C SER A 908 -6.19 -6.80 18.61
N SER A 909 -5.64 -6.28 17.54
CA SER A 909 -4.93 -7.08 16.56
C SER A 909 -3.77 -6.29 15.95
N PHE A 910 -2.56 -6.86 16.02
CA PHE A 910 -1.32 -6.20 15.62
C PHE A 910 -0.66 -7.00 14.51
N GLY A 911 -0.56 -6.39 13.31
CA GLY A 911 0.01 -7.04 12.14
C GLY A 911 1.53 -7.09 12.19
N ILE A 912 2.12 -8.21 11.75
CA ILE A 912 3.58 -8.35 11.59
C ILE A 912 4.19 -7.27 10.69
N SER A 913 3.37 -6.64 9.85
CA SER A 913 3.74 -5.49 9.00
C SER A 913 3.79 -4.15 9.75
N GLY A 914 3.50 -4.16 11.08
CA GLY A 914 3.44 -2.97 11.94
C GLY A 914 2.11 -2.21 11.89
N THR A 915 1.10 -2.70 11.18
CA THR A 915 -0.25 -2.10 11.21
C THR A 915 -1.03 -2.63 12.41
N ASN A 916 -1.40 -1.73 13.32
CA ASN A 916 -2.14 -2.03 14.54
C ASN A 916 -3.60 -1.60 14.40
N ALA A 917 -4.50 -2.39 14.95
CA ALA A 917 -5.93 -2.08 15.03
C ALA A 917 -6.46 -2.37 16.43
N HIS A 918 -7.35 -1.49 16.92
CA HIS A 918 -8.07 -1.67 18.18
C HIS A 918 -9.51 -1.22 18.03
N VAL A 919 -10.44 -2.03 18.52
CA VAL A 919 -11.90 -1.80 18.41
C VAL A 919 -12.50 -1.82 19.81
N ILE A 920 -13.41 -0.89 20.07
CA ILE A 920 -14.23 -0.86 21.30
C ILE A 920 -15.63 -1.34 20.97
N LEU A 921 -16.03 -2.43 21.57
CA LEU A 921 -17.36 -3.01 21.49
C LEU A 921 -18.18 -2.61 22.73
N GLU A 922 -19.48 -2.41 22.54
CA GLU A 922 -20.43 -2.11 23.59
C GLU A 922 -21.61 -3.09 23.52
N GLN A 923 -22.15 -3.47 24.65
CA GLN A 923 -23.33 -4.32 24.77
C GLN A 923 -24.50 -3.74 23.96
N ALA A 924 -25.28 -4.64 23.33
CA ALA A 924 -26.48 -4.23 22.61
C ALA A 924 -27.45 -3.45 23.51
N PRO A 925 -28.12 -2.43 23.00
CA PRO A 925 -29.21 -1.79 23.73
C PRO A 925 -30.31 -2.82 24.09
N GLU A 926 -30.90 -2.67 25.27
CA GLU A 926 -32.07 -3.47 25.64
C GLU A 926 -33.21 -3.29 24.63
N LEU A 927 -33.80 -4.41 24.20
CA LEU A 927 -34.99 -4.34 23.35
C LEU A 927 -36.17 -3.84 24.21
N GLU A 928 -36.89 -2.83 23.72
CA GLU A 928 -38.15 -2.48 24.34
C GLU A 928 -39.13 -3.68 24.26
N PRO A 929 -39.75 -4.10 25.36
CA PRO A 929 -40.64 -5.23 25.32
C PRO A 929 -41.82 -4.93 24.39
N VAL A 930 -41.98 -5.74 23.35
CA VAL A 930 -43.17 -5.66 22.48
C VAL A 930 -44.37 -6.04 23.29
N SER A 931 -45.27 -5.09 23.53
CA SER A 931 -46.43 -5.25 24.41
C SER A 931 -47.66 -5.87 23.73
N ASP A 932 -47.57 -6.42 22.54
CA ASP A 932 -48.74 -6.93 21.84
C ASP A 932 -49.04 -8.36 22.25
N ALA A 933 -50.31 -8.59 22.60
CA ALA A 933 -50.79 -9.93 22.87
C ALA A 933 -50.63 -10.84 21.66
N VAL A 934 -49.68 -11.76 21.73
CA VAL A 934 -49.42 -12.73 20.67
C VAL A 934 -50.63 -13.65 20.55
N VAL A 935 -51.32 -13.59 19.42
CA VAL A 935 -52.38 -14.56 19.10
C VAL A 935 -51.68 -15.84 18.68
N VAL A 936 -51.70 -16.83 19.56
CA VAL A 936 -51.12 -18.15 19.29
C VAL A 936 -52.05 -18.89 18.32
N PRO A 937 -51.60 -19.20 17.09
CA PRO A 937 -52.42 -19.96 16.14
C PRO A 937 -52.57 -21.41 16.63
N SER A 938 -53.73 -22.01 16.37
CA SER A 938 -54.01 -23.41 16.73
C SER A 938 -53.15 -24.43 16.01
N VAL A 939 -52.54 -24.04 14.91
CA VAL A 939 -51.60 -24.86 14.11
C VAL A 939 -50.44 -23.96 13.70
N VAL A 940 -49.23 -24.34 14.03
CA VAL A 940 -48.01 -23.62 13.68
C VAL A 940 -47.32 -24.33 12.52
N PRO A 941 -47.19 -23.71 11.33
CA PRO A 941 -46.47 -24.34 10.20
C PRO A 941 -44.95 -24.27 10.42
N TRP A 942 -44.28 -25.37 10.24
CA TRP A 942 -42.83 -25.41 10.14
C TRP A 942 -42.46 -25.73 8.69
N VAL A 943 -41.96 -24.71 8.00
CA VAL A 943 -41.68 -24.77 6.56
C VAL A 943 -40.19 -25.05 6.36
N LEU A 944 -39.88 -26.10 5.59
CA LEU A 944 -38.51 -26.43 5.19
C LEU A 944 -38.42 -26.54 3.69
N SER A 945 -37.36 -26.03 3.11
CA SER A 945 -37.07 -26.15 1.70
C SER A 945 -35.64 -26.61 1.45
N GLY A 946 -35.37 -27.11 0.26
CA GLY A 946 -34.04 -27.51 -0.18
C GLY A 946 -34.01 -27.75 -1.69
N ARG A 947 -32.94 -27.39 -2.36
CA ARG A 947 -32.78 -27.57 -3.82
C ARG A 947 -32.71 -29.05 -4.25
N SER A 948 -32.47 -29.95 -3.32
CA SER A 948 -32.47 -31.40 -3.55
C SER A 948 -33.08 -32.16 -2.36
N GLY A 949 -33.50 -33.41 -2.56
CA GLY A 949 -33.99 -34.23 -1.49
C GLY A 949 -32.96 -34.49 -0.39
N SER A 950 -31.65 -34.46 -0.70
CA SER A 950 -30.57 -34.56 0.28
C SER A 950 -30.43 -33.30 1.11
N ALA A 951 -30.49 -32.12 0.45
CA ALA A 951 -30.46 -30.83 1.12
C ALA A 951 -31.65 -30.64 2.05
N LEU A 952 -32.87 -31.00 1.62
CA LEU A 952 -34.06 -30.93 2.46
C LEU A 952 -33.94 -31.85 3.71
N ARG A 953 -33.42 -33.06 3.55
CA ARG A 953 -33.15 -33.96 4.70
C ARG A 953 -32.05 -33.38 5.61
N GLY A 954 -31.06 -32.71 5.08
CA GLY A 954 -30.04 -32.01 5.84
C GLY A 954 -30.64 -30.92 6.74
N GLN A 955 -31.46 -30.04 6.15
CA GLN A 955 -32.18 -29.00 6.91
C GLN A 955 -33.09 -29.59 7.99
N ALA A 956 -33.85 -30.64 7.67
CA ALA A 956 -34.69 -31.29 8.65
C ALA A 956 -33.90 -31.86 9.85
N ARG A 957 -32.72 -32.49 9.60
CA ARG A 957 -31.84 -32.98 10.69
C ARG A 957 -31.28 -31.85 11.54
N ARG A 958 -30.83 -30.73 10.90
CA ARG A 958 -30.32 -29.57 11.65
C ARG A 958 -31.40 -28.96 12.55
N LEU A 959 -32.64 -28.80 12.03
CA LEU A 959 -33.75 -28.30 12.81
C LEU A 959 -34.12 -29.23 13.95
N ALA A 960 -34.18 -30.57 13.71
CA ALA A 960 -34.45 -31.53 14.74
C ALA A 960 -33.42 -31.47 15.87
N ALA A 961 -32.12 -31.47 15.52
CA ALA A 961 -31.04 -31.35 16.49
C ALA A 961 -31.10 -30.03 17.29
N HIS A 962 -31.46 -28.92 16.64
CA HIS A 962 -31.60 -27.63 17.30
C HIS A 962 -32.74 -27.61 18.34
N VAL A 963 -33.89 -28.13 17.95
CA VAL A 963 -35.06 -28.24 18.86
C VAL A 963 -34.83 -29.23 19.99
N GLU A 964 -34.13 -30.33 19.70
CA GLU A 964 -33.75 -31.33 20.76
C GLU A 964 -32.73 -30.77 21.76
N ALA A 965 -31.84 -29.86 21.31
CA ALA A 965 -30.83 -29.22 22.17
C ALA A 965 -31.42 -28.15 23.10
N ASP A 966 -32.55 -27.54 22.74
CA ASP A 966 -33.24 -26.54 23.55
C ASP A 966 -34.75 -26.80 23.59
N PRO A 967 -35.18 -27.64 24.54
CA PRO A 967 -36.59 -28.03 24.71
C PRO A 967 -37.53 -26.86 25.12
N GLU A 968 -37.01 -25.76 25.57
CA GLU A 968 -37.80 -24.58 25.99
C GLU A 968 -38.14 -23.67 24.80
N LEU A 969 -37.71 -23.97 23.57
CA LEU A 969 -38.05 -23.20 22.37
C LEU A 969 -39.58 -23.20 22.15
N ASP A 970 -40.16 -21.99 21.99
CA ASP A 970 -41.56 -21.87 21.63
C ASP A 970 -41.77 -22.31 20.15
N PRO A 971 -42.65 -23.30 19.92
CA PRO A 971 -42.97 -23.76 18.56
C PRO A 971 -43.46 -22.64 17.61
N VAL A 972 -44.10 -21.59 18.15
CA VAL A 972 -44.58 -20.45 17.37
C VAL A 972 -43.40 -19.61 16.88
N ASP A 973 -42.41 -19.36 17.76
CA ASP A 973 -41.21 -18.62 17.41
C ASP A 973 -40.38 -19.39 16.39
N VAL A 974 -40.24 -20.72 16.52
CA VAL A 974 -39.59 -21.57 15.52
C VAL A 974 -40.31 -21.48 14.17
N GLY A 975 -41.65 -21.58 14.17
CA GLY A 975 -42.46 -21.47 12.97
C GLY A 975 -42.31 -20.08 12.30
N ALA A 976 -42.34 -19.02 13.10
CA ALA A 976 -42.16 -17.64 12.64
C ALA A 976 -40.76 -17.45 12.02
N ALA A 977 -39.71 -17.92 12.67
CA ALA A 977 -38.37 -17.86 12.15
C ALA A 977 -38.23 -18.60 10.79
N LEU A 978 -38.79 -19.78 10.66
CA LEU A 978 -38.77 -20.57 9.40
C LEU A 978 -39.56 -19.95 8.25
N VAL A 979 -40.47 -19.02 8.51
CA VAL A 979 -41.26 -18.33 7.50
C VAL A 979 -40.64 -16.98 7.12
N SER A 980 -39.92 -16.34 8.07
CA SER A 980 -39.32 -15.03 7.87
C SER A 980 -37.92 -15.06 7.24
N THR A 981 -37.30 -16.20 7.22
CA THR A 981 -36.01 -16.47 6.56
C THR A 981 -36.19 -17.37 5.33
#